data_d05fb2252655b2a3ac1a6d34eb85bfa3
#
_entry.id   d05fb2252655b2a3ac1a6d34eb85bfa3
#
_cell.length_a   1.000
_cell.length_b   1.000
_cell.length_c   1.000
_cell.angle_alpha   90.00
_cell.angle_beta   90.00
_cell.angle_gamma   90.00
#
_symmetry.space_group_name_H-M   'P 1'
#
loop_
_entity.id
_entity.type
_entity.pdbx_description
1 polymer ?
#
loop_
_entity_poly.entity_id
_entity_poly.type
_entity_poly.pdbx_seq_one_letter_code
_entity_poly.pdbx_strand_id
1 'polypeptide(L)'
;MTARAPHVPPPHLRRRPTTRRLLAGLAVTLVAALVPTVGAAPAQAAPVLLSQGRPATASSTEGGAYPASAAVDGNSGTRWSSAFSDPQWLRVDLGVRATLTQVTLAWEAAHARAFQIQVSDDGTSWTTVHSTSTATGGTQTVAVSGAGRYVRMYGTQRATGYGYSLWEFQVWGETGGTGTPVEPTDPRNPNLGPNTFVFDPSTPTATIQSRLNTLFTQQETNQFGPQRYAVLFKPGTYTADVNLGFFTQVAGLGMSPDDVNLNGHVRVEANWFNGNATQNFWRAAENLSVTLPAGVQVERWAVSQAAPYRRMHLRGAQNQIQLWNGHDGWSSGGLMADTRIDGLVVSGSQQQWYSRNSEFGNGWTGSVWNMVFQGVTGAPAPNFPNPSHTVVPTTPVVREKPFLYVDGTGEYRVFVPALRTNSSGTTWYNKTPAGSSISLADFFVVRPGTSAATINTALAQGKHLLFTPGVHRVTEPIQVNRANTVILGLGLATIQTDNGTVGMRVADVDGVKVAGIMFEAGTTTSPVLMEVGPSGSSADHAANPTSLHDVFFRIGGPGVGRATTSLVVNSDDVIGDHMWLWRADHGDGVGWTVNTADTGLVVNGDDVTMYGLFVEHYQKYQTVWNGNRGRTYFYQNELPYDPPNQAAWMNGATRGYAAYKVADSVTSHQAWGLGSYAYFNVDPSVVAERSFEVPNNPNVRFTNMVTVSLGGVGTINRMINNTGNTVNSANQVAYLTTYP
;
A
#
# COMPACT_ATOMS: atom_id res chain seq x y z
N MET A 1 18.92 -35.70 -7.44
CA MET A 1 20.07 -34.96 -6.85
C MET A 1 19.46 -34.00 -5.83
N THR A 2 19.68 -34.30 -4.55
CA THR A 2 19.12 -33.50 -3.42
C THR A 2 20.04 -32.30 -3.17
N ALA A 3 19.60 -31.10 -3.57
CA ALA A 3 20.31 -29.87 -3.26
C ALA A 3 20.07 -29.49 -1.79
N ARG A 4 21.13 -29.50 -0.99
CA ARG A 4 21.12 -28.94 0.37
C ARG A 4 21.01 -27.42 0.32
N ALA A 5 20.10 -26.86 1.10
CA ALA A 5 19.98 -25.43 1.30
C ALA A 5 21.22 -24.85 2.01
N PRO A 6 21.76 -23.71 1.61
CA PRO A 6 22.81 -23.03 2.35
C PRO A 6 22.27 -22.41 3.64
N HIS A 7 23.02 -22.61 4.71
CA HIS A 7 22.78 -22.07 6.04
C HIS A 7 23.11 -20.56 6.06
N VAL A 8 22.16 -19.72 6.42
CA VAL A 8 22.40 -18.30 6.70
C VAL A 8 22.44 -18.15 8.23
N PRO A 9 23.55 -17.67 8.83
CA PRO A 9 23.61 -17.39 10.26
C PRO A 9 22.89 -16.05 10.57
N PRO A 10 22.19 -15.97 11.73
CA PRO A 10 21.51 -14.75 12.15
C PRO A 10 22.51 -13.72 12.75
N PRO A 11 22.18 -12.42 12.73
CA PRO A 11 22.98 -11.39 13.39
C PRO A 11 22.85 -11.45 14.92
N HIS A 12 23.97 -11.30 15.61
CA HIS A 12 24.09 -11.35 17.06
C HIS A 12 23.45 -10.15 17.76
N LEU A 13 22.41 -10.38 18.57
CA LEU A 13 21.84 -9.40 19.50
C LEU A 13 22.56 -9.44 20.84
N ARG A 14 23.10 -8.28 21.28
CA ARG A 14 23.68 -8.07 22.61
C ARG A 14 22.58 -7.92 23.66
N ARG A 15 22.61 -8.75 24.69
CA ARG A 15 21.74 -8.67 25.90
C ARG A 15 22.18 -7.55 26.83
N ARG A 16 21.25 -6.82 27.42
CA ARG A 16 21.42 -6.03 28.66
C ARG A 16 20.39 -6.48 29.72
N PRO A 17 20.72 -6.40 31.02
CA PRO A 17 20.01 -7.09 32.08
C PRO A 17 18.79 -6.31 32.63
N THR A 18 17.77 -7.07 33.05
CA THR A 18 16.52 -6.61 33.66
C THR A 18 16.63 -6.56 35.18
N THR A 19 16.22 -5.46 35.79
CA THR A 19 15.96 -5.34 37.23
C THR A 19 14.48 -5.58 37.53
N ARG A 20 14.20 -6.52 38.42
CA ARG A 20 12.87 -6.83 38.99
C ARG A 20 12.44 -5.75 39.98
N ARG A 21 11.18 -5.36 39.97
CA ARG A 21 10.46 -4.84 41.15
C ARG A 21 9.09 -5.49 41.24
N LEU A 22 8.80 -6.04 42.42
CA LEU A 22 7.49 -6.54 42.90
C LEU A 22 6.54 -5.36 43.18
N LEU A 23 5.26 -5.54 42.93
CA LEU A 23 4.21 -4.79 43.61
C LEU A 23 2.94 -5.64 43.80
N ALA A 24 2.36 -5.51 44.98
CA ALA A 24 1.28 -6.28 45.56
C ALA A 24 -0.10 -5.91 45.01
N GLY A 25 -1.05 -6.85 45.12
CA GLY A 25 -2.42 -6.69 44.68
C GLY A 25 -3.32 -5.90 45.63
N LEU A 26 -4.39 -5.36 45.05
CA LEU A 26 -5.58 -4.90 45.78
C LEU A 26 -6.83 -5.26 44.96
N ALA A 27 -7.74 -6.01 45.56
CA ALA A 27 -9.03 -6.34 44.99
C ALA A 27 -10.04 -5.20 45.31
N VAL A 28 -10.80 -4.77 44.30
CA VAL A 28 -11.94 -3.86 44.50
C VAL A 28 -13.18 -4.44 43.81
N THR A 29 -14.24 -4.57 44.60
CA THR A 29 -15.56 -5.05 44.24
C THR A 29 -16.32 -4.03 43.37
N LEU A 30 -16.94 -4.50 42.28
CA LEU A 30 -17.76 -3.70 41.38
C LEU A 30 -19.22 -3.61 41.91
N VAL A 31 -19.71 -2.39 42.11
CA VAL A 31 -21.14 -2.07 42.24
C VAL A 31 -21.59 -1.43 40.92
N ALA A 32 -22.54 -2.05 40.24
CA ALA A 32 -23.14 -1.55 39.02
C ALA A 32 -24.18 -0.48 39.29
N ALA A 33 -23.95 0.77 38.84
CA ALA A 33 -24.97 1.81 38.76
C ALA A 33 -25.29 2.09 37.28
N LEU A 34 -26.57 1.95 36.94
CA LEU A 34 -27.10 2.39 35.63
C LEU A 34 -27.03 3.93 35.53
N VAL A 35 -26.31 4.45 34.59
CA VAL A 35 -26.31 5.86 34.17
C VAL A 35 -26.90 5.95 32.77
N PRO A 36 -27.87 6.87 32.49
CA PRO A 36 -28.40 7.01 31.13
C PRO A 36 -27.33 7.60 30.18
N THR A 37 -27.21 7.00 29.00
CA THR A 37 -26.30 7.46 27.95
C THR A 37 -26.84 8.76 27.36
N VAL A 38 -26.23 9.88 27.72
CA VAL A 38 -26.29 11.12 26.94
C VAL A 38 -25.33 10.92 25.76
N GLY A 39 -25.84 11.05 24.53
CA GLY A 39 -25.05 10.94 23.32
C GLY A 39 -23.88 11.93 23.34
N ALA A 40 -22.68 11.44 23.34
CA ALA A 40 -21.46 12.24 23.21
C ALA A 40 -21.43 12.83 21.79
N ALA A 41 -21.33 14.16 21.70
CA ALA A 41 -20.98 14.84 20.46
C ALA A 41 -19.61 14.29 19.96
N PRO A 42 -19.36 14.22 18.64
CA PRO A 42 -18.11 13.74 18.11
C PRO A 42 -16.96 14.59 18.68
N ALA A 43 -15.97 13.92 19.27
CA ALA A 43 -14.77 14.58 19.78
C ALA A 43 -14.06 15.26 18.59
N GLN A 44 -13.91 16.58 18.67
CA GLN A 44 -13.15 17.37 17.70
C GLN A 44 -11.68 16.97 17.81
N ALA A 45 -11.04 16.71 16.67
CA ALA A 45 -9.61 16.35 16.64
C ALA A 45 -8.77 17.47 17.31
N ALA A 46 -7.73 17.09 18.03
CA ALA A 46 -6.83 18.08 18.65
C ALA A 46 -6.11 18.88 17.53
N PRO A 47 -6.02 20.22 17.65
CA PRO A 47 -5.37 21.04 16.64
C PRO A 47 -3.90 20.67 16.47
N VAL A 48 -3.43 20.61 15.20
CA VAL A 48 -2.07 20.24 14.82
C VAL A 48 -1.23 21.51 14.59
N LEU A 49 0.06 21.47 14.94
CA LEU A 49 1.00 22.56 14.63
C LEU A 49 1.28 22.59 13.12
N LEU A 50 0.84 23.65 12.45
CA LEU A 50 0.83 23.78 10.98
C LEU A 50 2.04 24.56 10.45
N SER A 51 2.67 25.42 11.25
CA SER A 51 3.68 26.38 10.81
C SER A 51 5.12 25.88 10.87
N GLN A 52 5.41 24.80 11.63
CA GLN A 52 6.78 24.36 11.87
C GLN A 52 7.48 23.89 10.58
N GLY A 53 8.67 24.46 10.31
CA GLY A 53 9.45 24.15 9.11
C GLY A 53 8.84 24.65 7.80
N ARG A 54 7.80 25.50 7.84
CA ARG A 54 7.14 26.05 6.65
C ARG A 54 7.89 27.28 6.10
N PRO A 55 7.76 27.56 4.79
CA PRO A 55 8.32 28.77 4.22
C PRO A 55 7.79 30.02 4.93
N ALA A 56 8.71 30.85 5.43
CA ALA A 56 8.38 32.11 6.09
C ALA A 56 9.03 33.29 5.38
N THR A 57 8.33 34.42 5.31
CA THR A 57 8.81 35.69 4.76
C THR A 57 8.44 36.83 5.71
N ALA A 58 9.17 37.93 5.66
CA ALA A 58 8.89 39.08 6.49
C ALA A 58 8.99 40.40 5.70
N SER A 59 8.38 41.46 6.23
CA SER A 59 8.49 42.81 5.66
C SER A 59 9.91 43.31 5.67
N SER A 60 10.69 42.95 6.71
CA SER A 60 12.11 43.28 6.89
C SER A 60 12.78 42.29 7.85
N THR A 61 14.12 42.34 7.89
CA THR A 61 14.95 41.69 8.90
C THR A 61 15.94 42.69 9.46
N GLU A 62 16.25 42.60 10.74
CA GLU A 62 17.30 43.44 11.40
C GLU A 62 18.68 43.17 10.81
N GLY A 63 18.94 41.95 10.42
CA GLY A 63 20.18 41.49 9.78
C GLY A 63 20.13 40.03 9.40
N GLY A 64 21.16 39.55 8.69
CA GLY A 64 21.21 38.18 8.17
C GLY A 64 21.18 37.09 9.27
N ALA A 65 21.49 37.42 10.52
CA ALA A 65 21.40 36.48 11.65
C ALA A 65 19.97 36.24 12.18
N TYR A 66 18.97 37.02 11.71
CA TYR A 66 17.60 36.99 12.23
C TYR A 66 16.56 36.80 11.12
N PRO A 67 16.68 35.73 10.32
CA PRO A 67 15.82 35.52 9.17
C PRO A 67 14.39 35.15 9.59
N ALA A 68 13.41 35.37 8.71
CA ALA A 68 12.00 35.00 8.94
C ALA A 68 11.81 33.51 9.27
N SER A 69 12.59 32.61 8.68
CA SER A 69 12.53 31.17 8.90
C SER A 69 12.86 30.74 10.33
N ALA A 70 13.64 31.55 11.06
CA ALA A 70 14.03 31.24 12.44
C ALA A 70 12.86 31.34 13.45
N ALA A 71 11.74 31.96 13.06
CA ALA A 71 10.53 32.01 13.90
C ALA A 71 9.57 30.81 13.68
N VAL A 72 9.94 29.82 12.86
CA VAL A 72 9.13 28.64 12.57
C VAL A 72 9.98 27.36 12.51
N ASP A 73 11.23 27.39 12.97
CA ASP A 73 12.17 26.27 12.89
C ASP A 73 12.06 25.27 14.06
N GLY A 74 11.29 25.61 15.09
CA GLY A 74 11.11 24.81 16.31
C GLY A 74 12.27 24.92 17.30
N ASN A 75 13.15 25.91 17.13
CA ASN A 75 14.32 26.12 17.97
C ASN A 75 14.19 27.43 18.75
N SER A 76 13.89 27.38 20.03
CA SER A 76 13.75 28.56 20.91
C SER A 76 15.05 29.34 21.14
N GLY A 77 16.18 28.91 20.58
CA GLY A 77 17.46 29.62 20.58
C GLY A 77 17.72 30.49 19.34
N THR A 78 16.84 30.40 18.32
CA THR A 78 16.90 31.21 17.10
C THR A 78 15.64 32.09 16.99
N ARG A 79 15.73 33.22 16.29
CA ARG A 79 14.60 34.17 16.23
C ARG A 79 14.59 34.97 14.93
N TRP A 80 13.42 35.44 14.55
CA TRP A 80 13.29 36.55 13.62
C TRP A 80 13.31 37.87 14.35
N SER A 81 13.91 38.92 13.75
CA SER A 81 13.82 40.30 14.19
C SER A 81 13.64 41.23 12.99
N SER A 82 12.70 42.19 13.10
CA SER A 82 12.41 43.18 12.05
C SER A 82 13.30 44.43 12.14
N ALA A 83 13.25 45.28 11.12
CA ALA A 83 13.69 46.66 11.23
C ALA A 83 12.90 47.42 12.32
N PHE A 84 13.51 48.51 12.86
CA PHE A 84 12.98 49.29 14.00
C PHE A 84 11.94 50.33 13.55
N SER A 85 10.90 49.92 12.83
CA SER A 85 9.85 50.79 12.34
C SER A 85 8.49 50.07 12.40
N ASP A 86 7.41 50.85 12.32
CA ASP A 86 6.01 50.36 12.22
C ASP A 86 5.41 50.78 10.87
N PRO A 87 4.58 49.94 10.26
CA PRO A 87 4.27 48.54 10.65
C PRO A 87 5.31 47.54 10.12
N GLN A 88 5.33 46.34 10.71
CA GLN A 88 6.10 45.19 10.21
C GLN A 88 5.27 43.91 10.29
N TRP A 89 5.62 42.91 9.49
CA TRP A 89 4.91 41.62 9.49
C TRP A 89 5.87 40.44 9.29
N LEU A 90 5.47 39.30 9.84
CA LEU A 90 6.03 37.97 9.58
C LEU A 90 4.92 37.08 9.04
N ARG A 91 5.12 36.47 7.88
CA ARG A 91 4.15 35.64 7.16
C ARG A 91 4.69 34.22 6.98
N VAL A 92 3.82 33.23 7.22
CA VAL A 92 4.06 31.82 6.96
C VAL A 92 3.15 31.33 5.84
N ASP A 93 3.70 30.59 4.89
CA ASP A 93 2.94 29.83 3.88
C ASP A 93 2.71 28.39 4.40
N LEU A 94 1.51 28.07 4.81
CA LEU A 94 1.15 26.73 5.31
C LEU A 94 1.17 25.68 4.19
N GLY A 95 1.31 26.09 2.93
CA GLY A 95 1.32 25.22 1.74
C GLY A 95 -0.07 24.80 1.28
N VAL A 96 -1.05 24.77 2.18
CA VAL A 96 -2.47 24.45 1.92
C VAL A 96 -3.36 25.40 2.72
N ARG A 97 -4.64 25.54 2.29
CA ARG A 97 -5.64 26.23 3.10
C ARG A 97 -5.89 25.43 4.38
N ALA A 98 -5.87 26.10 5.53
CA ALA A 98 -6.14 25.52 6.83
C ALA A 98 -7.17 26.32 7.60
N THR A 99 -7.98 25.66 8.44
CA THR A 99 -8.82 26.30 9.44
C THR A 99 -8.00 26.45 10.72
N LEU A 100 -7.85 27.69 11.16
CA LEU A 100 -7.03 28.02 12.34
C LEU A 100 -7.90 28.01 13.59
N THR A 101 -7.34 27.46 14.66
CA THR A 101 -7.96 27.44 15.99
C THR A 101 -7.17 28.26 17.00
N GLN A 102 -5.87 28.36 16.82
CA GLN A 102 -4.98 29.01 17.78
C GLN A 102 -3.68 29.47 17.11
N VAL A 103 -3.12 30.56 17.63
CA VAL A 103 -1.76 31.02 17.33
C VAL A 103 -1.00 31.24 18.62
N THR A 104 0.25 30.77 18.70
CA THR A 104 1.15 31.06 19.81
C THR A 104 2.32 31.89 19.29
N LEU A 105 2.57 33.04 19.94
CA LEU A 105 3.68 33.94 19.67
C LEU A 105 4.64 33.90 20.88
N ALA A 106 5.83 33.38 20.68
CA ALA A 106 6.90 33.43 21.68
C ALA A 106 7.79 34.65 21.38
N TRP A 107 7.46 35.77 22.01
CA TRP A 107 8.18 37.04 21.85
C TRP A 107 9.54 37.02 22.55
N GLU A 108 10.51 37.67 21.93
CA GLU A 108 11.72 38.15 22.60
C GLU A 108 11.38 39.45 23.36
N ALA A 109 12.32 40.08 24.03
CA ALA A 109 12.08 41.35 24.76
C ALA A 109 11.52 42.46 23.85
N ALA A 110 11.90 42.47 22.59
CA ALA A 110 11.41 43.41 21.58
C ALA A 110 10.11 42.89 20.97
N HIS A 111 8.96 43.18 21.58
CA HIS A 111 7.64 42.67 21.19
C HIS A 111 6.70 43.74 20.64
N ALA A 112 5.57 43.30 20.08
CA ALA A 112 4.48 44.17 19.71
C ALA A 112 3.69 44.64 20.95
N ARG A 113 3.31 45.90 21.02
CA ARG A 113 2.26 46.42 21.89
C ARG A 113 0.89 46.25 21.22
N ALA A 114 0.85 46.49 19.90
CA ALA A 114 -0.34 46.27 19.11
C ALA A 114 -0.03 45.40 17.87
N PHE A 115 -0.82 44.37 17.65
CA PHE A 115 -0.68 43.51 16.48
C PHE A 115 -2.03 42.90 16.05
N GLN A 116 -2.03 42.36 14.84
CA GLN A 116 -3.13 41.58 14.26
C GLN A 116 -2.58 40.22 13.81
N ILE A 117 -3.43 39.19 13.92
CA ILE A 117 -3.25 37.93 13.18
C ILE A 117 -4.18 38.00 11.98
N GLN A 118 -3.61 37.79 10.82
CA GLN A 118 -4.34 37.88 9.56
C GLN A 118 -4.15 36.61 8.73
N VAL A 119 -5.20 36.23 7.98
CA VAL A 119 -5.21 35.08 7.09
C VAL A 119 -5.45 35.55 5.66
N SER A 120 -4.94 34.75 4.70
CA SER A 120 -5.12 35.01 3.27
C SER A 120 -5.04 33.69 2.49
N ASP A 121 -5.73 33.62 1.36
CA ASP A 121 -5.63 32.50 0.41
C ASP A 121 -4.59 32.77 -0.70
N ASP A 122 -4.42 34.04 -1.08
CA ASP A 122 -3.59 34.51 -2.20
C ASP A 122 -2.28 35.19 -1.77
N GLY A 123 -2.11 35.44 -0.46
CA GLY A 123 -0.94 36.16 0.11
C GLY A 123 -0.94 37.65 -0.14
N THR A 124 -2.02 38.21 -0.71
CA THR A 124 -2.19 39.64 -1.05
C THR A 124 -3.41 40.27 -0.38
N SER A 125 -4.53 39.59 -0.35
CA SER A 125 -5.80 39.99 0.27
C SER A 125 -5.89 39.40 1.68
N TRP A 126 -6.01 40.27 2.72
CA TRP A 126 -5.88 39.81 4.12
C TRP A 126 -7.16 40.06 4.93
N THR A 127 -7.57 39.05 5.68
CA THR A 127 -8.66 39.10 6.66
C THR A 127 -8.08 39.02 8.07
N THR A 128 -8.43 39.99 8.94
CA THR A 128 -8.01 40.00 10.34
C THR A 128 -8.87 39.03 11.16
N VAL A 129 -8.24 38.06 11.83
CA VAL A 129 -8.90 37.05 12.67
C VAL A 129 -8.62 37.25 14.17
N HIS A 130 -7.64 38.09 14.52
CA HIS A 130 -7.38 38.57 15.89
C HIS A 130 -6.74 39.95 15.86
N SER A 131 -7.03 40.78 16.86
CA SER A 131 -6.42 42.11 17.03
C SER A 131 -6.27 42.42 18.51
N THR A 132 -5.14 43.04 18.88
CA THR A 132 -4.88 43.54 20.24
C THR A 132 -4.09 44.87 20.16
N SER A 133 -4.30 45.75 21.14
CA SER A 133 -3.54 47.00 21.34
C SER A 133 -2.82 47.05 22.69
N THR A 134 -2.86 45.95 23.47
CA THR A 134 -2.38 45.89 24.86
C THR A 134 -1.51 44.65 25.13
N ALA A 135 -0.83 44.16 24.10
CA ALA A 135 0.04 43.01 24.25
C ALA A 135 1.22 43.28 25.20
N THR A 136 1.61 42.27 25.99
CA THR A 136 2.58 42.39 27.08
C THR A 136 3.90 41.66 26.83
N GLY A 137 4.08 41.08 25.62
CA GLY A 137 5.25 40.22 25.30
C GLY A 137 5.21 38.83 25.96
N GLY A 138 6.38 38.18 26.01
CA GLY A 138 6.46 36.79 26.48
C GLY A 138 5.80 35.81 25.55
N THR A 139 5.40 34.65 26.07
CA THR A 139 4.64 33.68 25.25
C THR A 139 3.14 33.96 25.35
N GLN A 140 2.54 34.29 24.23
CA GLN A 140 1.11 34.61 24.13
C GLN A 140 0.43 33.60 23.23
N THR A 141 -0.60 32.93 23.77
CA THR A 141 -1.46 32.02 23.01
C THR A 141 -2.82 32.69 22.82
N VAL A 142 -3.22 32.90 21.57
CA VAL A 142 -4.46 33.55 21.20
C VAL A 142 -5.35 32.56 20.41
N ALA A 143 -6.60 32.43 20.82
CA ALA A 143 -7.60 31.72 20.06
C ALA A 143 -7.96 32.55 18.81
N VAL A 144 -8.00 31.90 17.66
CA VAL A 144 -8.36 32.50 16.38
C VAL A 144 -9.43 31.65 15.71
N SER A 145 -10.28 32.28 14.92
CA SER A 145 -11.25 31.59 14.06
C SER A 145 -11.16 32.19 12.67
N GLY A 146 -10.64 31.41 11.74
CA GLY A 146 -10.48 31.82 10.35
C GLY A 146 -9.81 30.73 9.53
N ALA A 147 -9.76 30.90 8.22
CA ALA A 147 -9.12 29.95 7.33
C ALA A 147 -8.35 30.67 6.23
N GLY A 148 -7.20 30.10 5.84
CA GLY A 148 -6.35 30.61 4.79
C GLY A 148 -5.11 29.74 4.58
N ARG A 149 -4.45 29.90 3.43
CA ARG A 149 -3.14 29.28 3.15
C ARG A 149 -1.99 30.05 3.81
N TYR A 150 -2.12 31.39 3.83
CA TYR A 150 -1.10 32.27 4.42
C TYR A 150 -1.61 32.79 5.73
N VAL A 151 -0.72 32.86 6.72
CA VAL A 151 -0.98 33.45 8.03
C VAL A 151 0.13 34.43 8.34
N ARG A 152 -0.23 35.63 8.83
CA ARG A 152 0.78 36.58 9.27
C ARG A 152 0.47 37.20 10.62
N MET A 153 1.49 37.49 11.38
CA MET A 153 1.48 38.49 12.43
C MET A 153 1.78 39.84 11.77
N TYR A 154 0.90 40.81 11.98
CA TYR A 154 1.00 42.18 11.48
C TYR A 154 1.11 43.14 12.69
N GLY A 155 2.33 43.57 13.01
CA GLY A 155 2.61 44.47 14.10
C GLY A 155 2.39 45.92 13.69
N THR A 156 1.54 46.63 14.42
CA THR A 156 1.16 48.00 14.15
C THR A 156 1.79 49.00 15.13
N GLN A 157 2.22 48.55 16.30
CA GLN A 157 2.90 49.36 17.29
C GLN A 157 3.91 48.51 18.10
N ARG A 158 5.13 48.93 18.12
CA ARG A 158 6.20 48.32 18.95
C ARG A 158 6.03 48.71 20.43
N ALA A 159 6.40 47.80 21.33
CA ALA A 159 6.45 48.06 22.76
C ALA A 159 7.78 48.71 23.23
N THR A 160 8.85 48.58 22.43
CA THR A 160 10.21 49.04 22.73
C THR A 160 10.76 49.90 21.60
N GLY A 161 11.95 50.46 21.79
CA GLY A 161 12.69 51.19 20.75
C GLY A 161 13.26 50.27 19.64
N TYR A 162 13.28 48.97 19.85
CA TYR A 162 13.74 47.94 18.90
C TYR A 162 12.60 47.50 17.95
N GLY A 163 12.88 46.55 17.05
CA GLY A 163 11.88 46.00 16.12
C GLY A 163 10.89 45.04 16.78
N TYR A 164 10.28 44.17 15.97
CA TYR A 164 9.50 43.02 16.43
C TYR A 164 10.39 41.80 16.38
N SER A 165 10.42 41.01 17.47
CA SER A 165 11.31 39.84 17.56
C SER A 165 10.55 38.64 18.12
N LEU A 166 10.53 37.54 17.37
CA LEU A 166 9.87 36.29 17.70
C LEU A 166 10.82 35.11 17.70
N TRP A 167 10.91 34.40 18.84
CA TRP A 167 11.56 33.12 18.94
C TRP A 167 10.76 32.08 18.14
N GLU A 168 9.39 32.08 18.30
CA GLU A 168 8.50 31.15 17.59
C GLU A 168 7.19 31.86 17.23
N PHE A 169 6.71 31.52 16.03
CA PHE A 169 5.38 31.85 15.54
C PHE A 169 4.64 30.55 15.17
N GLN A 170 3.92 30.00 16.14
CA GLN A 170 3.24 28.74 16.01
C GLN A 170 1.78 28.96 15.61
N VAL A 171 1.36 28.34 14.51
CA VAL A 171 -0.01 28.36 14.00
C VAL A 171 -0.61 26.98 14.14
N TRP A 172 -1.71 26.88 14.88
CA TRP A 172 -2.39 25.63 15.18
C TRP A 172 -3.76 25.59 14.48
N GLY A 173 -4.15 24.44 14.00
CA GLY A 173 -5.43 24.27 13.31
C GLY A 173 -5.57 22.91 12.65
N GLU A 174 -6.48 22.86 11.71
CA GLU A 174 -6.76 21.69 10.89
C GLU A 174 -6.58 22.03 9.42
N THR A 175 -5.87 21.18 8.68
CA THR A 175 -5.84 21.30 7.22
C THR A 175 -7.10 20.64 6.67
N GLY A 176 -8.02 21.44 6.10
CA GLY A 176 -9.26 20.93 5.52
C GLY A 176 -10.54 21.55 6.06
N GLY A 177 -10.77 22.84 5.81
CA GLY A 177 -12.07 23.49 6.04
C GLY A 177 -13.07 23.13 4.96
N THR A 178 -14.32 22.97 5.36
CA THR A 178 -15.46 22.67 4.50
C THR A 178 -15.62 23.68 3.35
N GLY A 179 -15.56 23.20 2.10
CA GLY A 179 -16.39 23.80 1.05
C GLY A 179 -15.76 24.75 0.05
N THR A 180 -14.42 24.74 -0.20
CA THR A 180 -13.94 25.27 -1.49
C THR A 180 -14.09 24.21 -2.57
N PRO A 181 -14.60 24.51 -3.77
CA PRO A 181 -14.57 23.58 -4.88
C PRO A 181 -13.14 23.07 -5.09
N VAL A 182 -13.00 21.77 -5.20
CA VAL A 182 -11.70 21.17 -5.56
C VAL A 182 -11.37 21.66 -6.95
N GLU A 183 -10.20 22.30 -7.13
CA GLU A 183 -9.76 22.78 -8.44
C GLU A 183 -9.76 21.62 -9.45
N PRO A 184 -10.32 21.85 -10.65
CA PRO A 184 -10.32 20.84 -11.70
C PRO A 184 -8.88 20.46 -12.08
N THR A 185 -8.63 19.17 -12.26
CA THR A 185 -7.37 18.70 -12.81
C THR A 185 -7.31 19.03 -14.30
N ASP A 186 -6.27 19.73 -14.73
CA ASP A 186 -6.01 19.91 -16.17
C ASP A 186 -5.64 18.55 -16.80
N PRO A 187 -6.48 17.97 -17.67
CA PRO A 187 -6.22 16.65 -18.21
C PRO A 187 -5.09 16.61 -19.24
N ARG A 188 -4.62 17.77 -19.72
CA ARG A 188 -3.50 17.86 -20.68
C ARG A 188 -2.16 18.06 -20.00
N ASN A 189 -2.17 18.66 -18.82
CA ASN A 189 -0.97 18.91 -18.02
C ASN A 189 -1.21 18.68 -16.53
N PRO A 190 -1.55 17.44 -16.12
CA PRO A 190 -1.84 17.14 -14.74
C PRO A 190 -0.58 17.24 -13.87
N ASN A 191 -0.71 17.88 -12.70
CA ASN A 191 0.36 17.87 -11.71
C ASN A 191 0.37 16.53 -10.96
N LEU A 192 1.14 15.57 -11.48
CA LEU A 192 1.29 14.23 -10.91
C LEU A 192 2.31 14.14 -9.76
N GLY A 193 2.76 15.30 -9.24
CA GLY A 193 3.72 15.38 -8.13
C GLY A 193 5.18 15.18 -8.55
N PRO A 194 6.12 15.49 -7.65
CA PRO A 194 7.56 15.52 -7.96
C PRO A 194 8.18 14.13 -8.15
N ASN A 195 7.52 13.08 -7.71
CA ASN A 195 8.01 11.70 -7.77
C ASN A 195 7.44 10.92 -8.98
N THR A 196 6.76 11.61 -9.90
CA THR A 196 6.31 11.05 -11.16
C THR A 196 7.15 11.61 -12.31
N PHE A 197 7.81 10.73 -13.04
CA PHE A 197 8.65 11.09 -14.18
C PHE A 197 7.94 10.64 -15.45
N VAL A 198 7.58 11.59 -16.31
CA VAL A 198 6.92 11.30 -17.60
C VAL A 198 7.91 11.57 -18.71
N PHE A 199 8.18 10.55 -19.51
CA PHE A 199 9.03 10.65 -20.69
C PHE A 199 8.18 10.60 -21.97
N ASP A 200 8.57 11.38 -22.95
CA ASP A 200 8.04 11.31 -24.31
C ASP A 200 9.16 10.96 -25.30
N PRO A 201 8.83 10.60 -26.55
CA PRO A 201 9.83 10.17 -27.53
C PRO A 201 10.90 11.22 -27.88
N SER A 202 10.68 12.50 -27.56
CA SER A 202 11.67 13.56 -27.77
C SER A 202 12.69 13.65 -26.64
N THR A 203 12.45 12.98 -25.50
CA THR A 203 13.37 12.99 -24.35
C THR A 203 14.67 12.25 -24.72
N PRO A 204 15.85 12.88 -24.60
CA PRO A 204 17.10 12.22 -24.93
C PRO A 204 17.33 10.93 -24.11
N THR A 205 17.75 9.87 -24.77
CA THR A 205 18.04 8.56 -24.15
C THR A 205 18.96 8.69 -22.93
N ALA A 206 20.00 9.53 -23.00
CA ALA A 206 20.91 9.75 -21.89
C ALA A 206 20.21 10.36 -20.66
N THR A 207 19.24 11.25 -20.88
CA THR A 207 18.43 11.85 -19.81
C THR A 207 17.55 10.80 -19.13
N ILE A 208 16.87 9.96 -19.94
CA ILE A 208 16.05 8.86 -19.45
C ILE A 208 16.91 7.90 -18.62
N GLN A 209 18.02 7.41 -19.20
CA GLN A 209 18.86 6.42 -18.52
C GLN A 209 19.51 6.97 -17.25
N SER A 210 19.97 8.24 -17.25
CA SER A 210 20.51 8.88 -16.05
C SER A 210 19.49 8.93 -14.92
N ARG A 211 18.23 9.25 -15.24
CA ARG A 211 17.15 9.25 -14.24
C ARG A 211 16.88 7.85 -13.72
N LEU A 212 16.76 6.86 -14.59
CA LEU A 212 16.52 5.46 -14.20
C LEU A 212 17.63 4.93 -13.29
N ASN A 213 18.90 5.19 -13.64
CA ASN A 213 20.04 4.80 -12.82
C ASN A 213 20.01 5.45 -11.43
N THR A 214 19.66 6.74 -11.36
CA THR A 214 19.54 7.47 -10.09
C THR A 214 18.46 6.84 -9.19
N LEU A 215 17.29 6.54 -9.76
CA LEU A 215 16.19 5.91 -9.02
C LEU A 215 16.57 4.50 -8.58
N PHE A 216 17.18 3.70 -9.44
CA PHE A 216 17.60 2.36 -9.07
C PHE A 216 18.63 2.38 -7.93
N THR A 217 19.68 3.19 -8.05
CA THR A 217 20.70 3.32 -6.98
C THR A 217 20.08 3.71 -5.63
N GLN A 218 19.07 4.58 -5.65
CA GLN A 218 18.38 4.97 -4.44
C GLN A 218 17.47 3.88 -3.87
N GLN A 219 16.85 3.08 -4.75
CA GLN A 219 15.75 2.19 -4.39
C GLN A 219 16.15 0.70 -4.38
N GLU A 220 17.34 0.33 -4.81
CA GLU A 220 17.78 -1.08 -4.89
C GLU A 220 17.64 -1.82 -3.55
N THR A 221 18.06 -1.19 -2.46
CA THR A 221 18.03 -1.75 -1.09
C THR A 221 17.05 -1.04 -0.15
N ASN A 222 16.26 -0.09 -0.66
CA ASN A 222 15.41 0.80 0.14
C ASN A 222 14.08 0.16 0.53
N GLN A 223 14.11 -1.01 1.14
CA GLN A 223 12.94 -1.83 1.46
C GLN A 223 11.90 -1.15 2.35
N PHE A 224 12.33 -0.26 3.25
CA PHE A 224 11.45 0.39 4.23
C PHE A 224 11.44 1.91 4.14
N GLY A 225 12.11 2.49 3.15
CA GLY A 225 12.15 3.94 2.96
C GLY A 225 10.78 4.54 2.58
N PRO A 226 10.61 5.85 2.81
CA PRO A 226 9.38 6.57 2.50
C PRO A 226 9.22 6.93 1.01
N GLN A 227 10.26 6.76 0.20
CA GLN A 227 10.25 7.16 -1.21
C GLN A 227 9.35 6.24 -2.05
N ARG A 228 8.60 6.83 -2.97
CA ARG A 228 7.73 6.17 -3.93
C ARG A 228 7.90 6.86 -5.27
N TYR A 229 8.03 6.10 -6.36
CA TYR A 229 8.27 6.65 -7.69
C TYR A 229 7.42 5.99 -8.76
N ALA A 230 6.94 6.79 -9.71
CA ALA A 230 6.34 6.32 -10.96
C ALA A 230 7.15 6.84 -12.15
N VAL A 231 7.54 5.94 -13.04
CA VAL A 231 8.21 6.23 -14.30
C VAL A 231 7.24 5.89 -15.42
N LEU A 232 6.80 6.90 -16.16
CA LEU A 232 5.73 6.79 -17.13
C LEU A 232 6.27 7.13 -18.53
N PHE A 233 5.97 6.31 -19.53
CA PHE A 233 6.35 6.52 -20.91
C PHE A 233 5.14 6.80 -21.79
N LYS A 234 5.10 7.97 -22.46
CA LYS A 234 4.08 8.26 -23.46
C LYS A 234 4.20 7.32 -24.67
N PRO A 235 3.15 7.17 -25.50
CA PRO A 235 3.24 6.36 -26.71
C PRO A 235 4.46 6.68 -27.57
N GLY A 236 5.20 5.63 -27.99
CA GLY A 236 6.41 5.75 -28.79
C GLY A 236 7.43 4.66 -28.49
N THR A 237 8.60 4.79 -29.10
CA THR A 237 9.72 3.86 -28.93
C THR A 237 10.89 4.53 -28.22
N TYR A 238 11.46 3.83 -27.25
CA TYR A 238 12.55 4.32 -26.42
C TYR A 238 13.69 3.30 -26.38
N THR A 239 14.88 3.76 -26.06
CA THR A 239 16.01 2.89 -25.73
C THR A 239 16.35 3.10 -24.26
N ALA A 240 16.13 2.08 -23.43
CA ALA A 240 16.36 2.17 -21.99
C ALA A 240 16.56 0.80 -21.33
N ASP A 241 17.40 0.76 -20.31
CA ASP A 241 17.53 -0.34 -19.35
C ASP A 241 16.84 0.07 -18.05
N VAL A 242 15.63 -0.45 -17.81
CA VAL A 242 14.83 -0.16 -16.63
C VAL A 242 15.05 -1.26 -15.61
N ASN A 243 15.98 -1.07 -14.68
CA ASN A 243 16.14 -1.93 -13.51
C ASN A 243 15.36 -1.33 -12.34
N LEU A 244 14.44 -2.11 -11.72
CA LEU A 244 13.51 -1.61 -10.72
C LEU A 244 13.97 -1.96 -9.29
N GLY A 245 14.09 -0.93 -8.47
CA GLY A 245 14.23 -1.04 -7.03
C GLY A 245 12.88 -0.99 -6.29
N PHE A 246 12.92 -0.97 -4.97
CA PHE A 246 11.72 -0.90 -4.12
C PHE A 246 10.86 0.33 -4.42
N PHE A 247 9.54 0.19 -4.31
CA PHE A 247 8.54 1.25 -4.47
C PHE A 247 8.67 2.03 -5.79
N THR A 248 9.10 1.35 -6.85
CA THR A 248 9.21 1.93 -8.18
C THR A 248 8.26 1.20 -9.12
N GLN A 249 7.38 1.97 -9.77
CA GLN A 249 6.51 1.52 -10.84
C GLN A 249 7.05 2.05 -12.18
N VAL A 250 7.12 1.20 -13.19
CA VAL A 250 7.26 1.62 -14.59
C VAL A 250 5.96 1.30 -15.33
N ALA A 251 5.46 2.25 -16.13
CA ALA A 251 4.25 2.04 -16.91
C ALA A 251 4.26 2.78 -18.26
N GLY A 252 3.66 2.17 -19.26
CA GLY A 252 3.34 2.81 -20.53
C GLY A 252 2.00 3.55 -20.45
N LEU A 253 1.94 4.73 -21.04
CA LEU A 253 0.76 5.56 -21.17
C LEU A 253 0.04 5.36 -22.51
N GLY A 254 0.15 4.18 -23.12
CA GLY A 254 -0.59 3.78 -24.31
C GLY A 254 -1.95 3.13 -23.94
N MET A 255 -2.86 3.07 -24.90
CA MET A 255 -4.08 2.26 -24.79
C MET A 255 -3.76 0.76 -24.86
N SER A 256 -2.74 0.40 -25.65
CA SER A 256 -2.17 -0.95 -25.74
C SER A 256 -0.75 -0.97 -25.21
N PRO A 257 -0.28 -2.07 -24.62
CA PRO A 257 1.13 -2.25 -24.31
C PRO A 257 2.07 -1.97 -25.51
N ASP A 258 1.61 -2.30 -26.71
CA ASP A 258 2.39 -2.12 -27.94
C ASP A 258 2.50 -0.68 -28.41
N ASP A 259 1.75 0.25 -27.83
CA ASP A 259 1.89 1.68 -28.10
C ASP A 259 3.17 2.27 -27.48
N VAL A 260 3.76 1.58 -26.49
CA VAL A 260 5.01 1.98 -25.82
C VAL A 260 6.01 0.85 -25.91
N ASN A 261 7.05 1.00 -26.74
CA ASN A 261 8.09 -0.02 -26.89
C ASN A 261 9.42 0.42 -26.27
N LEU A 262 9.95 -0.37 -25.36
CA LEU A 262 11.30 -0.21 -24.81
C LEU A 262 12.27 -1.16 -25.54
N ASN A 263 13.19 -0.63 -26.31
CA ASN A 263 14.35 -1.36 -26.83
C ASN A 263 15.39 -1.41 -25.70
N GLY A 264 15.45 -2.53 -24.99
CA GLY A 264 16.28 -2.68 -23.79
C GLY A 264 15.66 -3.67 -22.82
N HIS A 265 15.59 -3.30 -21.55
CA HIS A 265 15.11 -4.17 -20.46
C HIS A 265 14.05 -3.49 -19.58
N VAL A 266 13.14 -4.29 -19.04
CA VAL A 266 12.33 -3.96 -17.86
C VAL A 266 12.49 -5.10 -16.86
N ARG A 267 13.42 -4.95 -15.93
CA ARG A 267 13.93 -6.07 -15.15
C ARG A 267 14.02 -5.78 -13.66
N VAL A 268 14.07 -6.85 -12.89
CA VAL A 268 14.41 -6.87 -11.47
C VAL A 268 15.51 -7.89 -11.25
N GLU A 269 16.63 -7.42 -10.71
CA GLU A 269 17.76 -8.25 -10.30
C GLU A 269 17.75 -8.46 -8.79
N ALA A 270 18.41 -9.53 -8.32
CA ALA A 270 18.53 -9.84 -6.89
C ALA A 270 19.99 -9.73 -6.39
N ASN A 271 20.84 -8.97 -7.07
CA ASN A 271 22.28 -8.88 -6.78
C ASN A 271 22.56 -8.29 -5.39
N TRP A 272 21.73 -7.35 -4.94
CA TRP A 272 21.84 -6.72 -3.63
C TRP A 272 21.71 -7.72 -2.46
N PHE A 273 21.04 -8.86 -2.69
CA PHE A 273 20.81 -9.91 -1.70
C PHE A 273 21.41 -11.26 -2.16
N ASN A 274 22.58 -11.20 -2.78
CA ASN A 274 23.37 -12.37 -3.24
C ASN A 274 22.58 -13.35 -4.11
N GLY A 275 21.73 -12.84 -5.01
CA GLY A 275 20.90 -13.64 -5.90
C GLY A 275 19.58 -14.13 -5.30
N ASN A 276 19.35 -13.93 -4.01
CA ASN A 276 18.10 -14.29 -3.36
C ASN A 276 17.04 -13.20 -3.56
N ALA A 277 15.96 -13.53 -4.26
CA ALA A 277 14.88 -12.59 -4.57
C ALA A 277 13.71 -12.63 -3.56
N THR A 278 13.81 -13.40 -2.46
CA THR A 278 12.72 -13.53 -1.49
C THR A 278 12.34 -12.21 -0.78
N GLN A 279 13.16 -11.17 -0.91
CA GLN A 279 12.86 -9.83 -0.41
C GLN A 279 12.66 -8.80 -1.53
N ASN A 280 12.53 -9.20 -2.78
CA ASN A 280 12.30 -8.29 -3.92
C ASN A 280 10.81 -7.94 -4.06
N PHE A 281 10.28 -7.22 -3.08
CA PHE A 281 8.88 -6.76 -3.01
C PHE A 281 8.67 -5.40 -3.66
N TRP A 282 7.39 -4.98 -3.74
CA TRP A 282 6.92 -3.61 -4.01
C TRP A 282 7.56 -2.96 -5.23
N ARG A 283 7.45 -3.64 -6.37
CA ARG A 283 7.83 -3.16 -7.69
C ARG A 283 6.65 -3.38 -8.63
N ALA A 284 6.54 -2.61 -9.70
CA ALA A 284 5.49 -2.84 -10.69
C ALA A 284 5.99 -2.53 -12.10
N ALA A 285 5.64 -3.38 -13.06
CA ALA A 285 5.78 -3.12 -14.48
C ALA A 285 4.43 -3.31 -15.18
N GLU A 286 3.98 -2.27 -15.89
CA GLU A 286 2.63 -2.24 -16.43
C GLU A 286 2.55 -1.60 -17.83
N ASN A 287 1.72 -2.20 -18.69
CA ASN A 287 1.21 -1.60 -19.93
C ASN A 287 2.27 -1.09 -20.90
N LEU A 288 3.32 -1.89 -21.15
CA LEU A 288 4.35 -1.59 -22.16
C LEU A 288 4.94 -2.84 -22.78
N SER A 289 5.58 -2.70 -23.94
CA SER A 289 6.29 -3.78 -24.61
C SER A 289 7.81 -3.62 -24.48
N VAL A 290 8.50 -4.76 -24.46
CA VAL A 290 9.96 -4.85 -24.37
C VAL A 290 10.50 -5.61 -25.56
N THR A 291 11.47 -5.01 -26.25
CA THR A 291 12.28 -5.65 -27.29
C THR A 291 13.71 -5.71 -26.78
N LEU A 292 14.21 -6.92 -26.53
CA LEU A 292 15.56 -7.11 -26.00
C LEU A 292 16.63 -6.67 -26.99
N PRO A 293 17.81 -6.22 -26.53
CA PRO A 293 18.94 -5.86 -27.40
C PRO A 293 19.40 -7.04 -28.25
N ALA A 294 19.97 -6.76 -29.40
CA ALA A 294 20.50 -7.78 -30.29
C ALA A 294 21.51 -8.71 -29.59
N GLY A 295 21.32 -10.01 -29.71
CA GLY A 295 22.14 -11.03 -29.05
C GLY A 295 21.76 -11.33 -27.59
N VAL A 296 20.81 -10.59 -27.01
CA VAL A 296 20.26 -10.86 -25.68
C VAL A 296 18.92 -11.58 -25.83
N GLN A 297 18.72 -12.66 -25.09
CA GLN A 297 17.50 -13.47 -25.14
C GLN A 297 16.83 -13.63 -23.76
N VAL A 298 17.38 -13.03 -22.72
CA VAL A 298 16.89 -13.19 -21.35
C VAL A 298 16.44 -11.86 -20.79
N GLU A 299 15.16 -11.79 -20.41
CA GLU A 299 14.61 -10.80 -19.50
C GLU A 299 14.51 -11.37 -18.11
N ARG A 300 14.74 -10.58 -17.07
CA ARG A 300 14.73 -11.06 -15.69
C ARG A 300 13.71 -10.35 -14.84
N TRP A 301 12.85 -11.14 -14.21
CA TRP A 301 11.87 -10.66 -13.24
C TRP A 301 12.00 -11.45 -11.94
N ALA A 302 13.15 -11.25 -11.24
CA ALA A 302 13.48 -11.94 -10.00
C ALA A 302 12.81 -11.27 -8.81
N VAL A 303 11.57 -11.68 -8.53
CA VAL A 303 10.70 -11.01 -7.55
C VAL A 303 10.05 -11.98 -6.58
N SER A 304 9.46 -11.42 -5.54
CA SER A 304 8.55 -12.04 -4.61
C SER A 304 7.22 -11.27 -4.55
N GLN A 305 6.48 -11.33 -3.46
CA GLN A 305 5.15 -10.77 -3.29
C GLN A 305 5.06 -9.28 -3.68
N ALA A 306 3.87 -8.81 -4.03
CA ALA A 306 3.59 -7.41 -4.37
C ALA A 306 4.48 -6.84 -5.51
N ALA A 307 4.73 -7.66 -6.51
CA ALA A 307 5.50 -7.27 -7.70
C ALA A 307 4.76 -7.66 -9.00
N PRO A 308 3.65 -6.98 -9.36
CA PRO A 308 2.86 -7.31 -10.53
C PRO A 308 3.61 -7.04 -11.84
N TYR A 309 3.46 -7.96 -12.78
CA TYR A 309 3.84 -7.84 -14.19
C TYR A 309 2.54 -7.89 -15.01
N ARG A 310 1.93 -6.70 -15.27
CA ARG A 310 0.58 -6.60 -15.85
C ARG A 310 0.59 -5.94 -17.22
N ARG A 311 -0.18 -6.49 -18.16
CA ARG A 311 -0.31 -5.90 -19.50
C ARG A 311 1.06 -5.60 -20.12
N MET A 312 1.96 -6.54 -20.00
CA MET A 312 3.31 -6.45 -20.58
C MET A 312 3.40 -7.30 -21.84
N HIS A 313 4.25 -6.89 -22.76
CA HIS A 313 4.57 -7.69 -23.94
C HIS A 313 6.10 -7.88 -24.05
N LEU A 314 6.60 -9.05 -23.72
CA LEU A 314 7.99 -9.41 -24.07
C LEU A 314 8.01 -9.97 -25.49
N ARG A 315 8.53 -9.16 -26.41
CA ARG A 315 8.54 -9.49 -27.84
C ARG A 315 9.67 -10.44 -28.22
N GLY A 316 9.41 -11.29 -29.20
CA GLY A 316 10.39 -12.18 -29.82
C GLY A 316 10.31 -13.62 -29.31
N ALA A 317 9.99 -14.53 -30.25
CA ALA A 317 9.80 -15.96 -29.95
C ALA A 317 11.06 -16.67 -29.41
N GLN A 318 12.26 -16.11 -29.61
CA GLN A 318 13.51 -16.65 -29.09
C GLN A 318 13.82 -16.16 -27.66
N ASN A 319 13.06 -15.20 -27.15
CA ASN A 319 13.30 -14.61 -25.85
C ASN A 319 12.68 -15.44 -24.73
N GLN A 320 13.21 -15.29 -23.54
CA GLN A 320 12.65 -15.88 -22.31
C GLN A 320 12.59 -14.85 -21.21
N ILE A 321 11.57 -14.97 -20.35
CA ILE A 321 11.55 -14.29 -19.06
C ILE A 321 11.90 -15.28 -17.96
N GLN A 322 12.87 -14.92 -17.10
CA GLN A 322 13.25 -15.68 -15.94
C GLN A 322 12.67 -15.04 -14.68
N LEU A 323 11.89 -15.82 -13.92
CA LEU A 323 11.23 -15.37 -12.69
C LEU A 323 12.12 -15.53 -11.44
N TRP A 324 13.40 -15.67 -11.62
CA TRP A 324 14.42 -15.85 -10.60
C TRP A 324 15.75 -15.24 -11.05
N ASN A 325 16.78 -15.29 -10.21
CA ASN A 325 18.09 -14.67 -10.54
C ASN A 325 18.92 -15.40 -11.61
N GLY A 326 18.48 -16.56 -12.07
CA GLY A 326 19.10 -17.29 -13.18
C GLY A 326 20.06 -18.41 -12.78
N HIS A 327 20.58 -18.43 -11.56
CA HIS A 327 21.52 -19.48 -11.12
C HIS A 327 21.45 -19.83 -9.63
N ASP A 328 21.34 -18.89 -8.69
CA ASP A 328 21.31 -19.13 -7.26
C ASP A 328 20.18 -18.34 -6.59
N GLY A 329 19.86 -18.66 -5.32
CA GLY A 329 18.86 -18.00 -4.53
C GLY A 329 17.43 -18.43 -4.85
N TRP A 330 16.52 -18.03 -3.96
CA TRP A 330 15.10 -18.33 -4.02
C TRP A 330 14.29 -17.12 -4.49
N SER A 331 13.08 -17.40 -4.96
CA SER A 331 12.03 -16.40 -5.22
C SER A 331 10.73 -16.96 -4.67
N SER A 332 9.87 -16.15 -4.05
CA SER A 332 8.78 -16.67 -3.22
C SER A 332 7.37 -16.28 -3.65
N GLY A 333 7.16 -15.99 -4.92
CA GLY A 333 5.83 -15.72 -5.46
C GLY A 333 5.79 -14.51 -6.37
N GLY A 334 4.64 -14.26 -6.95
CA GLY A 334 4.41 -13.12 -7.82
C GLY A 334 3.21 -13.31 -8.72
N LEU A 335 2.94 -12.29 -9.52
CA LEU A 335 1.81 -12.25 -10.45
C LEU A 335 2.24 -11.86 -11.85
N MET A 336 1.69 -12.58 -12.83
CA MET A 336 1.64 -12.16 -14.24
C MET A 336 0.18 -12.17 -14.72
N ALA A 337 -0.34 -11.03 -15.18
CA ALA A 337 -1.72 -10.92 -15.60
C ALA A 337 -1.89 -10.08 -16.87
N ASP A 338 -2.81 -10.48 -17.74
CA ASP A 338 -3.12 -9.80 -19.02
C ASP A 338 -1.84 -9.54 -19.86
N THR A 339 -0.88 -10.47 -19.79
CA THR A 339 0.50 -10.31 -20.30
C THR A 339 0.77 -11.29 -21.41
N ARG A 340 1.52 -10.86 -22.43
CA ARG A 340 2.01 -11.70 -23.50
C ARG A 340 3.53 -11.85 -23.42
N ILE A 341 3.99 -13.09 -23.46
CA ILE A 341 5.39 -13.47 -23.67
C ILE A 341 5.45 -14.25 -24.97
N ASP A 342 6.09 -13.70 -26.00
CA ASP A 342 6.20 -14.38 -27.30
C ASP A 342 7.06 -15.64 -27.22
N GLY A 343 7.98 -15.69 -26.29
CA GLY A 343 8.90 -16.79 -26.04
C GLY A 343 8.52 -17.63 -24.83
N LEU A 344 9.52 -18.05 -24.08
CA LEU A 344 9.43 -19.00 -22.98
C LEU A 344 9.36 -18.28 -21.63
N VAL A 345 8.54 -18.79 -20.69
CA VAL A 345 8.59 -18.42 -19.29
C VAL A 345 9.33 -19.48 -18.48
N VAL A 346 10.32 -19.06 -17.70
CA VAL A 346 11.17 -19.93 -16.88
C VAL A 346 10.95 -19.60 -15.41
N SER A 347 10.31 -20.50 -14.65
CA SER A 347 10.04 -20.27 -13.22
C SER A 347 11.28 -20.26 -12.36
N GLY A 348 12.27 -21.10 -12.70
CA GLY A 348 13.47 -21.29 -11.90
C GLY A 348 13.15 -21.72 -10.47
N SER A 349 13.66 -20.98 -9.50
CA SER A 349 13.46 -21.23 -8.07
C SER A 349 12.19 -20.61 -7.48
N GLN A 350 11.29 -20.07 -8.30
CA GLN A 350 10.01 -19.58 -7.80
C GLN A 350 9.25 -20.65 -7.04
N GLN A 351 8.99 -20.37 -5.77
CA GLN A 351 8.32 -21.31 -4.85
C GLN A 351 6.87 -21.51 -5.24
N GLN A 352 6.13 -20.42 -5.46
CA GLN A 352 4.80 -20.39 -6.05
C GLN A 352 4.71 -19.25 -7.08
N TRP A 353 3.83 -19.38 -8.05
CA TRP A 353 3.60 -18.32 -9.03
C TRP A 353 2.17 -18.35 -9.55
N TYR A 354 1.61 -17.16 -9.79
CA TYR A 354 0.27 -17.02 -10.34
C TYR A 354 0.29 -16.31 -11.70
N SER A 355 -0.25 -16.99 -12.72
CA SER A 355 -0.47 -16.43 -14.05
C SER A 355 -1.96 -16.44 -14.39
N ARG A 356 -2.49 -15.27 -14.76
CA ARG A 356 -3.92 -15.12 -15.08
C ARG A 356 -4.12 -14.41 -16.43
N ASN A 357 -5.02 -14.94 -17.28
CA ASN A 357 -5.40 -14.32 -18.54
C ASN A 357 -4.22 -13.83 -19.39
N SER A 358 -3.18 -14.65 -19.48
CA SER A 358 -1.93 -14.34 -20.19
C SER A 358 -1.72 -15.28 -21.38
N GLU A 359 -0.74 -14.97 -22.24
CA GLU A 359 -0.42 -15.76 -23.43
C GLU A 359 1.08 -16.04 -23.48
N PHE A 360 1.47 -17.33 -23.51
CA PHE A 360 2.86 -17.79 -23.55
C PHE A 360 3.13 -18.50 -24.90
N GLY A 361 3.90 -17.85 -25.77
CA GLY A 361 4.14 -18.35 -27.14
C GLY A 361 4.88 -19.68 -27.18
N ASN A 362 5.94 -19.81 -26.39
CA ASN A 362 6.71 -21.06 -26.25
C ASN A 362 6.47 -21.76 -24.90
N GLY A 363 5.38 -21.41 -24.21
CA GLY A 363 4.94 -22.08 -23.00
C GLY A 363 5.76 -21.74 -21.76
N TRP A 364 5.84 -22.71 -20.85
CA TRP A 364 6.37 -22.59 -19.49
C TRP A 364 7.31 -23.74 -19.16
N THR A 365 8.35 -23.48 -18.38
CA THR A 365 9.21 -24.53 -17.82
C THR A 365 9.53 -24.27 -16.35
N GLY A 366 9.65 -25.36 -15.59
CA GLY A 366 9.99 -25.38 -14.17
C GLY A 366 8.76 -25.34 -13.26
N SER A 367 8.97 -25.81 -12.05
CA SER A 367 8.04 -25.71 -10.91
C SER A 367 8.79 -26.04 -9.62
N VAL A 368 8.40 -25.41 -8.51
CA VAL A 368 8.87 -25.78 -7.18
C VAL A 368 7.71 -26.33 -6.36
N TRP A 369 6.82 -25.49 -5.84
CA TRP A 369 5.73 -25.99 -4.98
C TRP A 369 4.35 -25.88 -5.62
N ASN A 370 4.01 -24.78 -6.27
CA ASN A 370 2.73 -24.66 -6.98
C ASN A 370 2.74 -23.51 -7.99
N MET A 371 2.70 -23.85 -9.27
CA MET A 371 2.54 -22.88 -10.38
C MET A 371 1.09 -22.90 -10.83
N VAL A 372 0.39 -21.81 -10.68
CA VAL A 372 -1.04 -21.71 -10.95
C VAL A 372 -1.28 -20.90 -12.23
N PHE A 373 -2.01 -21.51 -13.17
CA PHE A 373 -2.34 -20.94 -14.47
C PHE A 373 -3.86 -20.88 -14.62
N GLN A 374 -4.41 -19.68 -14.74
CA GLN A 374 -5.85 -19.50 -14.90
C GLN A 374 -6.16 -18.67 -16.13
N GLY A 375 -6.92 -19.25 -17.07
CA GLY A 375 -7.25 -18.62 -18.33
C GLY A 375 -6.01 -18.29 -19.17
N VAL A 376 -4.91 -19.05 -19.05
CA VAL A 376 -3.64 -18.83 -19.73
C VAL A 376 -3.59 -19.66 -21.01
N THR A 377 -3.34 -18.99 -22.14
CA THR A 377 -3.02 -19.64 -23.41
C THR A 377 -1.54 -20.01 -23.42
N GLY A 378 -1.21 -21.27 -23.79
CA GLY A 378 0.16 -21.77 -23.72
C GLY A 378 0.59 -22.20 -22.30
N ALA A 379 -0.35 -22.37 -21.38
CA ALA A 379 -0.10 -23.01 -20.09
C ALA A 379 0.41 -24.44 -20.27
N PRO A 380 1.24 -24.97 -19.35
CA PRO A 380 1.62 -26.38 -19.37
C PRO A 380 0.41 -27.26 -19.08
N ALA A 381 0.54 -28.56 -19.40
CA ALA A 381 -0.49 -29.53 -19.03
C ALA A 381 -0.71 -29.56 -17.51
N PRO A 382 -1.94 -29.70 -17.01
CA PRO A 382 -2.21 -29.85 -15.59
C PRO A 382 -1.55 -31.13 -15.07
N ASN A 383 -0.77 -30.96 -14.03
CA ASN A 383 -0.11 -32.08 -13.33
C ASN A 383 0.26 -31.63 -11.92
N PHE A 384 -0.12 -32.44 -10.92
CA PHE A 384 0.17 -32.12 -9.52
C PHE A 384 0.33 -33.44 -8.75
N PRO A 385 1.36 -33.62 -7.93
CA PRO A 385 2.31 -32.59 -7.46
C PRO A 385 3.63 -32.52 -8.26
N ASN A 386 3.87 -33.30 -9.28
CA ASN A 386 5.17 -33.32 -9.97
C ASN A 386 5.02 -33.50 -11.50
N PRO A 387 5.28 -32.43 -12.30
CA PRO A 387 5.49 -31.03 -11.87
C PRO A 387 4.25 -30.44 -11.20
N SER A 388 4.45 -29.48 -10.28
CA SER A 388 3.36 -28.91 -9.48
C SER A 388 2.63 -27.79 -10.24
N HIS A 389 1.88 -28.19 -11.27
CA HIS A 389 1.12 -27.28 -12.15
C HIS A 389 -0.37 -27.39 -11.85
N THR A 390 -0.97 -26.30 -11.36
CA THR A 390 -2.41 -26.12 -11.18
C THR A 390 -2.97 -25.33 -12.36
N VAL A 391 -3.81 -25.94 -13.19
CA VAL A 391 -4.35 -25.28 -14.38
C VAL A 391 -5.87 -25.18 -14.28
N VAL A 392 -6.37 -23.95 -14.39
CA VAL A 392 -7.81 -23.62 -14.46
C VAL A 392 -8.08 -23.01 -15.84
N PRO A 393 -8.89 -23.66 -16.69
CA PRO A 393 -9.00 -23.28 -18.11
C PRO A 393 -9.49 -21.86 -18.36
N THR A 394 -10.39 -21.35 -17.52
CA THR A 394 -10.97 -20.00 -17.66
C THR A 394 -11.00 -19.26 -16.34
N THR A 395 -11.07 -17.93 -16.42
CA THR A 395 -11.32 -17.06 -15.29
C THR A 395 -12.83 -16.77 -15.23
N PRO A 396 -13.55 -17.17 -14.17
CA PRO A 396 -15.02 -17.14 -14.15
C PRO A 396 -15.57 -15.71 -14.21
N VAL A 397 -15.02 -14.79 -13.43
CA VAL A 397 -15.39 -13.37 -13.43
C VAL A 397 -14.14 -12.55 -13.19
N VAL A 398 -13.86 -11.56 -14.02
CA VAL A 398 -12.69 -10.68 -13.84
C VAL A 398 -12.91 -9.32 -14.49
N ARG A 399 -12.43 -8.31 -13.82
CA ARG A 399 -12.15 -6.99 -14.39
C ARG A 399 -10.65 -6.78 -14.32
N GLU A 400 -10.02 -6.36 -15.41
CA GLU A 400 -8.61 -6.00 -15.36
C GLU A 400 -8.42 -4.65 -14.63
N LYS A 401 -7.22 -4.43 -14.10
CA LYS A 401 -6.85 -3.21 -13.38
C LYS A 401 -7.07 -1.97 -14.24
N PRO A 402 -7.73 -0.92 -13.76
CA PRO A 402 -7.75 0.39 -14.41
C PRO A 402 -6.35 0.96 -14.58
N PHE A 403 -6.10 1.65 -15.68
CA PHE A 403 -4.77 2.21 -15.97
C PHE A 403 -4.84 3.61 -16.58
N LEU A 404 -3.82 4.42 -16.28
CA LEU A 404 -3.63 5.75 -16.84
C LEU A 404 -3.09 5.64 -18.27
N TYR A 405 -3.61 6.45 -19.19
CA TYR A 405 -3.09 6.55 -20.57
C TYR A 405 -3.27 7.97 -21.11
N VAL A 406 -2.57 8.29 -22.21
CA VAL A 406 -2.72 9.54 -22.95
C VAL A 406 -3.41 9.23 -24.29
N ASP A 407 -4.52 9.91 -24.55
CA ASP A 407 -5.28 9.72 -25.80
C ASP A 407 -4.65 10.47 -26.99
N GLY A 408 -5.24 10.27 -28.17
CA GLY A 408 -4.75 10.91 -29.42
C GLY A 408 -4.83 12.43 -29.45
N THR A 409 -5.50 13.07 -28.49
CA THR A 409 -5.58 14.53 -28.32
C THR A 409 -4.58 15.07 -27.31
N GLY A 410 -3.81 14.19 -26.65
CA GLY A 410 -2.85 14.52 -25.60
C GLY A 410 -3.45 14.62 -24.20
N GLU A 411 -4.71 14.22 -24.01
CA GLU A 411 -5.35 14.21 -22.70
C GLU A 411 -5.02 12.93 -21.92
N TYR A 412 -4.69 13.09 -20.66
CA TYR A 412 -4.57 11.98 -19.71
C TYR A 412 -5.98 11.50 -19.32
N ARG A 413 -6.17 10.21 -19.42
CA ARG A 413 -7.41 9.51 -19.13
C ARG A 413 -7.14 8.25 -18.34
N VAL A 414 -8.12 7.76 -17.61
CA VAL A 414 -8.07 6.44 -16.98
C VAL A 414 -9.01 5.51 -17.75
N PHE A 415 -8.46 4.43 -18.29
CA PHE A 415 -9.24 3.37 -18.89
C PHE A 415 -9.71 2.41 -17.80
N VAL A 416 -11.00 2.10 -17.80
CA VAL A 416 -11.64 1.14 -16.90
C VAL A 416 -12.07 -0.06 -17.77
N PRO A 417 -11.36 -1.19 -17.70
CA PRO A 417 -11.71 -2.39 -18.47
C PRO A 417 -13.08 -2.93 -18.12
N ALA A 418 -13.79 -3.49 -19.11
CA ALA A 418 -15.08 -4.15 -18.92
C ALA A 418 -14.96 -5.42 -18.07
N LEU A 419 -16.03 -5.77 -17.36
CA LEU A 419 -16.15 -7.07 -16.70
C LEU A 419 -16.16 -8.19 -17.77
N ARG A 420 -15.42 -9.25 -17.51
CA ARG A 420 -15.34 -10.44 -18.36
C ARG A 420 -15.78 -11.66 -17.56
N THR A 421 -16.46 -12.59 -18.22
CA THR A 421 -16.84 -13.87 -17.64
C THR A 421 -16.27 -15.01 -18.47
N ASN A 422 -15.91 -16.12 -17.81
CA ASN A 422 -15.37 -17.33 -18.44
C ASN A 422 -14.26 -17.03 -19.48
N SER A 423 -13.34 -16.14 -19.11
CA SER A 423 -12.37 -15.55 -20.03
C SER A 423 -11.01 -16.25 -19.99
N SER A 424 -10.30 -16.14 -21.12
CA SER A 424 -8.90 -16.57 -21.25
C SER A 424 -8.13 -15.63 -22.16
N GLY A 425 -6.79 -15.69 -22.10
CA GLY A 425 -5.88 -14.85 -22.88
C GLY A 425 -6.01 -13.36 -22.56
N THR A 426 -5.15 -12.56 -23.22
CA THR A 426 -5.06 -11.13 -22.99
C THR A 426 -6.28 -10.35 -23.47
N THR A 427 -6.47 -9.12 -22.95
CA THR A 427 -7.56 -8.21 -23.37
C THR A 427 -7.20 -7.38 -24.60
N TRP A 428 -5.92 -7.27 -24.95
CA TRP A 428 -5.39 -6.26 -25.87
C TRP A 428 -4.67 -6.85 -27.09
N TYR A 429 -3.99 -8.00 -26.99
CA TYR A 429 -3.20 -8.56 -28.09
C TYR A 429 -4.10 -8.98 -29.27
N ASN A 430 -3.92 -8.34 -30.43
CA ASN A 430 -4.79 -8.48 -31.60
C ASN A 430 -6.28 -8.20 -31.32
N LYS A 431 -6.59 -7.38 -30.31
CA LYS A 431 -7.95 -7.04 -29.87
C LYS A 431 -8.02 -5.55 -29.52
N THR A 432 -9.19 -4.97 -29.65
CA THR A 432 -9.47 -3.66 -29.03
C THR A 432 -9.98 -3.91 -27.61
N PRO A 433 -9.33 -3.35 -26.58
CA PRO A 433 -9.78 -3.52 -25.22
C PRO A 433 -11.22 -3.00 -25.03
N ALA A 434 -12.10 -3.82 -24.47
CA ALA A 434 -13.44 -3.39 -24.10
C ALA A 434 -13.41 -2.68 -22.73
N GLY A 435 -14.10 -1.54 -22.63
CA GLY A 435 -14.13 -0.75 -21.40
C GLY A 435 -14.63 0.67 -21.65
N SER A 436 -14.39 1.53 -20.69
CA SER A 436 -14.73 2.96 -20.75
C SER A 436 -13.55 3.82 -20.32
N SER A 437 -13.48 5.04 -20.87
CA SER A 437 -12.45 6.02 -20.55
C SER A 437 -13.02 7.18 -19.77
N ILE A 438 -12.37 7.56 -18.68
CA ILE A 438 -12.73 8.68 -17.83
C ILE A 438 -11.63 9.75 -17.99
N SER A 439 -12.01 11.00 -18.28
CA SER A 439 -11.06 12.11 -18.35
C SER A 439 -10.40 12.34 -16.99
N LEU A 440 -9.10 12.69 -16.98
CA LEU A 440 -8.44 13.06 -15.73
C LEU A 440 -8.99 14.34 -15.12
N ALA A 441 -9.75 15.16 -15.87
CA ALA A 441 -10.55 16.29 -15.34
C ALA A 441 -11.59 15.85 -14.29
N ASP A 442 -12.05 14.60 -14.33
CA ASP A 442 -12.99 14.02 -13.37
C ASP A 442 -12.30 13.42 -12.15
N PHE A 443 -10.97 13.49 -12.09
CA PHE A 443 -10.18 13.01 -10.95
C PHE A 443 -9.70 14.18 -10.10
N PHE A 444 -9.67 13.94 -8.80
CA PHE A 444 -8.91 14.73 -7.86
C PHE A 444 -7.53 14.07 -7.68
N VAL A 445 -6.46 14.82 -7.98
CA VAL A 445 -5.08 14.34 -7.81
C VAL A 445 -4.65 14.54 -6.37
N VAL A 446 -4.60 13.44 -5.62
CA VAL A 446 -4.21 13.41 -4.21
C VAL A 446 -2.70 13.41 -4.09
N ARG A 447 -2.15 14.40 -3.41
CA ARG A 447 -0.71 14.53 -3.14
C ARG A 447 -0.41 14.29 -1.66
N PRO A 448 0.81 13.84 -1.29
CA PRO A 448 1.20 13.76 0.11
C PRO A 448 0.93 15.07 0.86
N GLY A 449 0.33 14.97 2.05
CA GLY A 449 -0.12 16.12 2.83
C GLY A 449 -1.56 16.57 2.56
N THR A 450 -2.27 16.00 1.57
CA THR A 450 -3.71 16.23 1.42
C THR A 450 -4.46 15.54 2.56
N SER A 451 -5.32 16.29 3.28
CA SER A 451 -6.10 15.72 4.39
C SER A 451 -7.21 14.77 3.89
N ALA A 452 -7.60 13.81 4.72
CA ALA A 452 -8.73 12.93 4.44
C ALA A 452 -10.04 13.73 4.25
N ALA A 453 -10.25 14.81 5.00
CA ALA A 453 -11.40 15.70 4.83
C ALA A 453 -11.46 16.31 3.42
N THR A 454 -10.32 16.78 2.88
CA THR A 454 -10.24 17.29 1.51
C THR A 454 -10.52 16.20 0.47
N ILE A 455 -9.99 15.00 0.69
CA ILE A 455 -10.24 13.83 -0.17
C ILE A 455 -11.73 13.48 -0.16
N ASN A 456 -12.35 13.44 1.03
CA ASN A 456 -13.78 13.15 1.20
C ASN A 456 -14.66 14.23 0.56
N THR A 457 -14.25 15.49 0.60
CA THR A 457 -14.94 16.59 -0.11
C THR A 457 -14.90 16.36 -1.63
N ALA A 458 -13.75 15.97 -2.19
CA ALA A 458 -13.63 15.66 -3.62
C ALA A 458 -14.54 14.48 -4.02
N LEU A 459 -14.55 13.41 -3.21
CA LEU A 459 -15.45 12.27 -3.42
C LEU A 459 -16.92 12.66 -3.35
N ALA A 460 -17.32 13.52 -2.40
CA ALA A 460 -18.68 14.03 -2.27
C ALA A 460 -19.10 14.90 -3.49
N GLN A 461 -18.15 15.58 -4.13
CA GLN A 461 -18.34 16.32 -5.39
C GLN A 461 -18.37 15.41 -6.63
N GLY A 462 -18.32 14.10 -6.46
CA GLY A 462 -18.38 13.13 -7.55
C GLY A 462 -17.03 12.88 -8.25
N LYS A 463 -15.90 13.35 -7.71
CA LYS A 463 -14.59 13.09 -8.28
C LYS A 463 -14.16 11.63 -8.04
N HIS A 464 -13.34 11.10 -8.96
CA HIS A 464 -12.49 9.95 -8.77
C HIS A 464 -11.18 10.39 -8.11
N LEU A 465 -10.34 9.47 -7.64
CA LEU A 465 -9.06 9.79 -7.00
C LEU A 465 -7.88 9.23 -7.78
N LEU A 466 -6.85 10.05 -7.98
CA LEU A 466 -5.52 9.61 -8.43
C LEU A 466 -4.50 9.96 -7.36
N PHE A 467 -3.97 8.96 -6.67
CA PHE A 467 -2.92 9.15 -5.68
C PHE A 467 -1.56 9.20 -6.36
N THR A 468 -0.81 10.28 -6.12
CA THR A 468 0.56 10.43 -6.60
C THR A 468 1.53 9.62 -5.74
N PRO A 469 2.73 9.25 -6.26
CA PRO A 469 3.71 8.50 -5.48
C PRO A 469 4.12 9.21 -4.20
N GLY A 470 3.93 8.53 -3.07
CA GLY A 470 4.27 9.05 -1.73
C GLY A 470 3.51 8.34 -0.62
N VAL A 471 3.73 8.80 0.62
CA VAL A 471 3.00 8.37 1.80
C VAL A 471 1.95 9.43 2.15
N HIS A 472 0.68 9.02 2.17
CA HIS A 472 -0.49 9.84 2.44
C HIS A 472 -1.03 9.49 3.82
N ARG A 473 -0.82 10.38 4.80
CA ARG A 473 -1.27 10.17 6.17
C ARG A 473 -2.73 10.56 6.32
N VAL A 474 -3.52 9.69 6.96
CA VAL A 474 -4.94 9.95 7.22
C VAL A 474 -5.25 9.80 8.71
N THR A 475 -6.02 10.75 9.24
CA THR A 475 -6.48 10.78 10.64
C THR A 475 -7.95 10.43 10.79
N GLU A 476 -8.65 10.27 9.67
CA GLU A 476 -10.03 9.82 9.54
C GLU A 476 -10.17 8.97 8.26
N PRO A 477 -11.20 8.14 8.14
CA PRO A 477 -11.36 7.28 6.98
C PRO A 477 -11.62 8.06 5.69
N ILE A 478 -11.04 7.60 4.57
CA ILE A 478 -11.47 7.98 3.23
C ILE A 478 -12.80 7.25 2.95
N GLN A 479 -13.88 8.02 2.69
CA GLN A 479 -15.25 7.50 2.54
C GLN A 479 -15.64 7.40 1.07
N VAL A 480 -15.72 6.19 0.53
CA VAL A 480 -16.07 5.94 -0.87
C VAL A 480 -17.53 5.51 -0.96
N ASN A 481 -18.43 6.50 -1.11
CA ASN A 481 -19.87 6.28 -1.01
C ASN A 481 -20.60 6.24 -2.36
N ARG A 482 -19.91 6.50 -3.48
CA ARG A 482 -20.51 6.59 -4.80
C ARG A 482 -20.13 5.39 -5.66
N ALA A 483 -21.14 4.76 -6.28
CA ALA A 483 -20.95 3.70 -7.25
C ALA A 483 -19.99 4.13 -8.39
N ASN A 484 -19.27 3.17 -8.95
CA ASN A 484 -18.32 3.36 -10.05
C ASN A 484 -17.14 4.31 -9.76
N THR A 485 -16.89 4.67 -8.50
CA THR A 485 -15.72 5.47 -8.13
C THR A 485 -14.45 4.69 -8.44
N VAL A 486 -13.48 5.37 -9.07
CA VAL A 486 -12.15 4.84 -9.35
C VAL A 486 -11.14 5.50 -8.43
N ILE A 487 -10.34 4.70 -7.75
CA ILE A 487 -9.23 5.10 -6.91
C ILE A 487 -7.99 4.43 -7.47
N LEU A 488 -7.10 5.21 -8.06
CA LEU A 488 -5.89 4.72 -8.72
C LEU A 488 -4.66 5.30 -8.03
N GLY A 489 -3.73 4.46 -7.63
CA GLY A 489 -2.42 4.85 -7.09
C GLY A 489 -1.32 4.68 -8.12
N LEU A 490 -0.39 5.63 -8.17
CA LEU A 490 0.85 5.57 -8.93
C LEU A 490 2.03 5.29 -7.99
N GLY A 491 2.99 4.48 -8.44
CA GLY A 491 4.23 4.23 -7.70
C GLY A 491 4.03 3.60 -6.33
N LEU A 492 3.03 2.72 -6.17
CA LEU A 492 2.66 2.12 -4.88
C LEU A 492 2.33 3.18 -3.82
N ALA A 493 1.51 4.17 -4.20
CA ALA A 493 1.03 5.21 -3.28
C ALA A 493 0.51 4.58 -1.98
N THR A 494 1.01 5.06 -0.84
CA THR A 494 0.77 4.43 0.45
C THR A 494 -0.15 5.30 1.30
N ILE A 495 -1.28 4.74 1.77
CA ILE A 495 -2.17 5.36 2.77
C ILE A 495 -1.74 4.85 4.14
N GLN A 496 -1.22 5.75 4.98
CA GLN A 496 -0.83 5.42 6.36
C GLN A 496 -1.88 5.93 7.33
N THR A 497 -2.36 5.03 8.22
CA THR A 497 -3.35 5.38 9.24
C THR A 497 -2.67 6.00 10.45
N ASP A 498 -3.13 7.19 10.85
CA ASP A 498 -2.74 7.79 12.14
C ASP A 498 -3.89 7.68 13.15
N ASN A 499 -3.61 7.79 14.44
CA ASN A 499 -4.59 7.77 15.55
C ASN A 499 -5.45 6.48 15.64
N GLY A 500 -5.03 5.38 15.01
CA GLY A 500 -5.82 4.14 14.99
C GLY A 500 -7.08 4.21 14.13
N THR A 501 -7.13 5.12 13.17
CA THR A 501 -8.28 5.23 12.25
C THR A 501 -8.31 4.10 11.22
N VAL A 502 -9.45 3.92 10.57
CA VAL A 502 -9.58 3.11 9.35
C VAL A 502 -9.04 3.93 8.18
N GLY A 503 -8.22 3.33 7.32
CA GLY A 503 -7.65 4.04 6.17
C GLY A 503 -8.67 4.36 5.08
N MET A 504 -9.54 3.40 4.74
CA MET A 504 -10.58 3.57 3.73
C MET A 504 -11.82 2.73 4.04
N ARG A 505 -12.99 3.29 3.82
CA ARG A 505 -14.27 2.60 3.82
C ARG A 505 -14.95 2.74 2.47
N VAL A 506 -15.34 1.64 1.90
CA VAL A 506 -16.17 1.57 0.68
C VAL A 506 -17.58 1.19 1.11
N ALA A 507 -18.56 1.97 0.70
CA ALA A 507 -19.97 1.65 0.96
C ALA A 507 -20.41 0.41 0.15
N ASP A 508 -21.55 -0.15 0.51
CA ASP A 508 -22.18 -1.25 -0.22
C ASP A 508 -22.83 -0.74 -1.53
N VAL A 509 -22.00 -0.49 -2.53
CA VAL A 509 -22.39 0.12 -3.82
C VAL A 509 -21.66 -0.54 -4.99
N ASP A 510 -22.26 -0.45 -6.18
CA ASP A 510 -21.73 -1.06 -7.40
C ASP A 510 -20.37 -0.49 -7.83
N GLY A 511 -19.51 -1.40 -8.24
CA GLY A 511 -18.44 -1.12 -9.19
C GLY A 511 -17.37 -0.12 -8.75
N VAL A 512 -17.06 -0.01 -7.47
CA VAL A 512 -15.89 0.74 -7.01
C VAL A 512 -14.62 0.00 -7.44
N LYS A 513 -13.60 0.73 -7.90
CA LYS A 513 -12.30 0.18 -8.25
C LYS A 513 -11.22 0.83 -7.39
N VAL A 514 -10.48 0.02 -6.63
CA VAL A 514 -9.30 0.47 -5.88
C VAL A 514 -8.08 -0.25 -6.45
N ALA A 515 -7.11 0.51 -6.94
CA ALA A 515 -5.99 -0.06 -7.68
C ALA A 515 -4.65 0.59 -7.33
N GLY A 516 -3.60 -0.21 -7.13
CA GLY A 516 -2.23 0.25 -6.91
C GLY A 516 -2.02 1.03 -5.61
N ILE A 517 -2.77 0.71 -4.57
CA ILE A 517 -2.71 1.36 -3.25
C ILE A 517 -2.11 0.41 -2.22
N MET A 518 -1.20 0.92 -1.41
CA MET A 518 -0.70 0.25 -0.22
C MET A 518 -1.29 0.90 1.04
N PHE A 519 -1.77 0.09 1.97
CA PHE A 519 -2.18 0.52 3.31
C PHE A 519 -1.08 0.19 4.32
N GLU A 520 -0.75 1.15 5.16
CA GLU A 520 0.26 1.00 6.21
C GLU A 520 -0.33 1.36 7.57
N ALA A 521 -0.13 0.48 8.54
CA ALA A 521 -0.60 0.72 9.90
C ALA A 521 0.29 1.74 10.62
N GLY A 522 -0.34 2.69 11.30
CA GLY A 522 0.33 3.60 12.25
C GLY A 522 0.61 2.95 13.60
N THR A 523 1.17 3.73 14.52
CA THR A 523 1.58 3.26 15.86
C THR A 523 0.41 2.93 16.79
N THR A 524 -0.74 3.57 16.60
CA THR A 524 -1.99 3.29 17.31
C THR A 524 -2.75 2.19 16.57
N THR A 525 -3.27 1.21 17.29
CA THR A 525 -3.98 0.07 16.69
C THR A 525 -5.22 0.50 15.94
N SER A 526 -5.24 0.29 14.62
CA SER A 526 -6.44 0.41 13.79
C SER A 526 -7.33 -0.83 13.95
N PRO A 527 -8.65 -0.69 14.09
CA PRO A 527 -9.55 -1.86 14.12
C PRO A 527 -9.51 -2.62 12.78
N VAL A 528 -9.43 -1.88 11.69
CA VAL A 528 -9.26 -2.40 10.33
C VAL A 528 -8.54 -1.34 9.48
N LEU A 529 -7.67 -1.75 8.55
CA LEU A 529 -7.01 -0.80 7.64
C LEU A 529 -7.91 -0.44 6.46
N MET A 530 -8.67 -1.40 5.92
CA MET A 530 -9.65 -1.16 4.85
C MET A 530 -10.91 -2.01 5.07
N GLU A 531 -12.07 -1.41 4.81
CA GLU A 531 -13.38 -2.07 4.88
C GLU A 531 -14.14 -1.87 3.57
N VAL A 532 -14.69 -2.96 3.01
CA VAL A 532 -15.52 -2.97 1.79
C VAL A 532 -16.92 -3.44 2.17
N GLY A 533 -17.88 -2.54 2.14
CA GLY A 533 -19.23 -2.70 2.68
C GLY A 533 -19.27 -2.55 4.20
N PRO A 534 -20.31 -1.92 4.76
CA PRO A 534 -20.60 -1.96 6.19
C PRO A 534 -20.97 -3.39 6.64
N SER A 535 -20.84 -3.69 7.93
CA SER A 535 -21.28 -4.98 8.47
C SER A 535 -22.75 -5.24 8.19
N GLY A 536 -23.08 -6.43 7.66
CA GLY A 536 -24.43 -6.82 7.28
C GLY A 536 -24.82 -6.39 5.86
N SER A 537 -23.89 -5.96 5.03
CA SER A 537 -24.11 -5.77 3.58
C SER A 537 -24.62 -7.07 2.94
N SER A 538 -25.48 -6.92 1.95
CA SER A 538 -26.08 -8.06 1.21
C SER A 538 -26.69 -7.64 -0.12
N ALA A 539 -26.25 -6.50 -0.70
CA ALA A 539 -26.68 -6.08 -2.02
C ALA A 539 -25.99 -6.91 -3.09
N ASP A 540 -26.77 -7.33 -4.12
CA ASP A 540 -26.25 -8.08 -5.27
C ASP A 540 -25.47 -7.13 -6.20
N HIS A 541 -24.17 -7.37 -6.33
CA HIS A 541 -23.26 -6.61 -7.19
C HIS A 541 -22.72 -7.43 -8.38
N ALA A 542 -23.26 -8.61 -8.67
CA ALA A 542 -22.74 -9.53 -9.69
C ALA A 542 -22.62 -8.90 -11.08
N ALA A 543 -23.51 -7.96 -11.44
CA ALA A 543 -23.49 -7.27 -12.73
C ALA A 543 -22.35 -6.22 -12.82
N ASN A 544 -21.91 -5.69 -11.69
CA ASN A 544 -20.87 -4.66 -11.64
C ASN A 544 -20.13 -4.68 -10.28
N PRO A 545 -19.33 -5.72 -10.03
CA PRO A 545 -18.67 -5.92 -8.75
C PRO A 545 -17.64 -4.83 -8.41
N THR A 546 -17.51 -4.54 -7.12
CA THR A 546 -16.35 -3.81 -6.59
C THR A 546 -15.10 -4.65 -6.78
N SER A 547 -13.97 -4.02 -7.17
CA SER A 547 -12.72 -4.71 -7.46
C SER A 547 -11.51 -4.01 -6.86
N LEU A 548 -10.62 -4.82 -6.27
CA LEU A 548 -9.37 -4.41 -5.63
C LEU A 548 -8.20 -4.99 -6.44
N HIS A 549 -7.31 -4.13 -6.97
CA HIS A 549 -6.21 -4.57 -7.84
C HIS A 549 -4.88 -4.10 -7.29
N ASP A 550 -3.92 -4.99 -7.06
CA ASP A 550 -2.63 -4.64 -6.47
C ASP A 550 -2.80 -3.78 -5.22
N VAL A 551 -3.66 -4.25 -4.30
CA VAL A 551 -3.90 -3.59 -3.01
C VAL A 551 -3.13 -4.35 -1.93
N PHE A 552 -2.20 -3.64 -1.28
CA PHE A 552 -1.26 -4.25 -0.35
C PHE A 552 -1.43 -3.66 1.05
N PHE A 553 -1.09 -4.45 2.07
CA PHE A 553 -1.21 -4.07 3.48
C PHE A 553 0.10 -4.37 4.21
N ARG A 554 0.58 -3.42 5.01
CA ARG A 554 1.81 -3.57 5.77
C ARG A 554 1.62 -3.13 7.22
N ILE A 555 2.03 -3.99 8.17
CA ILE A 555 1.97 -3.73 9.61
C ILE A 555 3.36 -3.93 10.20
N GLY A 556 4.07 -2.84 10.47
CA GLY A 556 5.48 -2.87 10.87
C GLY A 556 6.45 -2.82 9.68
N GLY A 557 7.73 -2.93 9.91
CA GLY A 557 8.81 -2.89 8.93
C GLY A 557 9.56 -1.56 8.90
N PRO A 558 8.95 -0.43 8.48
CA PRO A 558 9.61 0.89 8.59
C PRO A 558 9.60 1.46 10.01
N GLY A 559 8.87 0.87 10.92
CA GLY A 559 8.67 1.28 12.30
C GLY A 559 7.50 0.51 12.90
N VAL A 560 7.07 0.88 14.11
CA VAL A 560 5.93 0.22 14.77
C VAL A 560 4.63 0.52 14.01
N GLY A 561 3.92 -0.53 13.60
CA GLY A 561 2.56 -0.48 13.07
C GLY A 561 1.67 -1.48 13.79
N ARG A 562 0.37 -1.17 13.97
CA ARG A 562 -0.60 -2.05 14.65
C ARG A 562 -1.97 -1.98 13.99
N ALA A 563 -2.58 -3.15 13.80
CA ALA A 563 -3.97 -3.24 13.38
C ALA A 563 -4.59 -4.55 13.89
N THR A 564 -5.88 -4.57 14.17
CA THR A 564 -6.56 -5.82 14.51
C THR A 564 -6.74 -6.67 13.25
N THR A 565 -7.22 -6.05 12.16
CA THR A 565 -7.43 -6.71 10.87
C THR A 565 -6.92 -5.80 9.74
N SER A 566 -6.36 -6.36 8.68
CA SER A 566 -5.96 -5.56 7.52
C SER A 566 -7.13 -5.26 6.60
N LEU A 567 -7.89 -6.25 6.18
CA LEU A 567 -8.99 -6.10 5.23
C LEU A 567 -10.23 -6.86 5.70
N VAL A 568 -11.38 -6.17 5.71
CA VAL A 568 -12.70 -6.78 5.89
C VAL A 568 -13.53 -6.54 4.63
N VAL A 569 -14.08 -7.61 4.06
CA VAL A 569 -14.97 -7.59 2.89
C VAL A 569 -16.35 -8.07 3.34
N ASN A 570 -17.28 -7.13 3.48
CA ASN A 570 -18.67 -7.39 3.88
C ASN A 570 -19.64 -7.43 2.69
N SER A 571 -19.32 -6.69 1.60
CA SER A 571 -20.15 -6.68 0.38
C SER A 571 -20.01 -7.98 -0.39
N ASP A 572 -21.09 -8.36 -1.06
CA ASP A 572 -21.14 -9.51 -1.97
C ASP A 572 -20.40 -9.23 -3.29
N ASP A 573 -20.05 -10.28 -4.03
CA ASP A 573 -19.47 -10.28 -5.39
C ASP A 573 -18.10 -9.59 -5.53
N VAL A 574 -17.44 -9.14 -4.47
CA VAL A 574 -16.17 -8.42 -4.53
C VAL A 574 -15.09 -9.25 -5.21
N ILE A 575 -14.32 -8.62 -6.10
CA ILE A 575 -13.16 -9.21 -6.77
C ILE A 575 -11.90 -8.65 -6.13
N GLY A 576 -11.08 -9.50 -5.50
CA GLY A 576 -9.71 -9.20 -5.09
C GLY A 576 -8.72 -9.77 -6.12
N ASP A 577 -7.87 -8.93 -6.71
CA ASP A 577 -6.95 -9.32 -7.79
C ASP A 577 -5.53 -8.86 -7.47
N HIS A 578 -4.74 -9.77 -6.93
CA HIS A 578 -3.40 -9.59 -6.42
C HIS A 578 -3.33 -8.71 -5.18
N MET A 579 -3.33 -9.36 -4.05
CA MET A 579 -3.22 -8.71 -2.75
C MET A 579 -2.15 -9.38 -1.89
N TRP A 580 -1.37 -8.58 -1.19
CA TRP A 580 -0.46 -9.04 -0.15
C TRP A 580 -0.78 -8.34 1.16
N LEU A 581 -1.18 -9.12 2.15
CA LEU A 581 -1.48 -8.69 3.50
C LEU A 581 -0.34 -9.20 4.40
N TRP A 582 0.48 -8.31 4.91
CA TRP A 582 1.73 -8.66 5.57
C TRP A 582 1.85 -8.00 6.94
N ARG A 583 1.94 -8.81 7.98
CA ARG A 583 2.51 -8.40 9.25
C ARG A 583 4.01 -8.61 9.15
N ALA A 584 4.79 -7.51 9.17
CA ALA A 584 6.22 -7.60 8.94
C ALA A 584 6.91 -8.54 9.94
N ASP A 585 7.74 -9.44 9.41
CA ASP A 585 8.58 -10.38 10.14
C ASP A 585 10.01 -9.86 10.30
N HIS A 586 10.38 -8.83 9.55
CA HIS A 586 11.68 -8.17 9.59
C HIS A 586 11.58 -6.66 9.35
N GLY A 587 12.68 -5.93 9.61
CA GLY A 587 12.71 -4.48 9.61
C GLY A 587 12.64 -3.90 11.02
N ASP A 588 12.28 -2.61 11.12
CA ASP A 588 12.11 -1.93 12.40
C ASP A 588 10.68 -2.11 12.93
N GLY A 589 10.53 -2.01 14.26
CA GLY A 589 9.22 -2.08 14.88
C GLY A 589 8.49 -3.42 14.71
N VAL A 590 9.23 -4.54 14.64
CA VAL A 590 8.70 -5.90 14.52
C VAL A 590 8.90 -6.70 15.80
N GLY A 591 8.03 -7.68 16.06
CA GLY A 591 8.08 -8.60 17.18
C GLY A 591 6.69 -8.97 17.71
N TRP A 592 6.59 -10.07 18.42
CA TRP A 592 5.32 -10.67 18.86
C TRP A 592 4.37 -9.68 19.57
N THR A 593 4.91 -8.78 20.38
CA THR A 593 4.14 -7.77 21.13
C THR A 593 4.31 -6.35 20.59
N VAL A 594 4.99 -6.17 19.46
CA VAL A 594 5.36 -4.87 18.91
C VAL A 594 4.44 -4.46 17.76
N ASN A 595 4.48 -5.18 16.63
CA ASN A 595 3.57 -4.96 15.50
C ASN A 595 2.42 -5.98 15.55
N THR A 596 1.53 -5.79 16.53
CA THR A 596 0.43 -6.73 16.75
C THR A 596 -0.61 -6.65 15.64
N ALA A 597 -1.01 -7.84 15.14
CA ALA A 597 -2.07 -7.98 14.16
C ALA A 597 -2.72 -9.37 14.27
N ASP A 598 -4.03 -9.39 14.48
CA ASP A 598 -4.76 -10.64 14.70
C ASP A 598 -4.98 -11.40 13.40
N THR A 599 -5.59 -10.76 12.38
CA THR A 599 -6.06 -11.42 11.16
C THR A 599 -5.78 -10.55 9.93
N GLY A 600 -5.33 -11.17 8.84
CA GLY A 600 -5.09 -10.47 7.58
C GLY A 600 -6.38 -10.12 6.86
N LEU A 601 -7.17 -11.13 6.50
CA LEU A 601 -8.39 -11.00 5.70
C LEU A 601 -9.59 -11.63 6.41
N VAL A 602 -10.70 -10.90 6.45
CA VAL A 602 -12.02 -11.42 6.82
C VAL A 602 -12.99 -11.17 5.67
N VAL A 603 -13.62 -12.22 5.15
CA VAL A 603 -14.62 -12.17 4.09
C VAL A 603 -15.97 -12.60 4.64
N ASN A 604 -16.90 -11.66 4.72
CA ASN A 604 -18.27 -11.90 5.18
C ASN A 604 -19.26 -11.95 4.01
N GLY A 605 -18.95 -11.28 2.88
CA GLY A 605 -19.80 -11.25 1.69
C GLY A 605 -19.85 -12.57 0.95
N ASP A 606 -20.97 -12.83 0.30
CA ASP A 606 -21.20 -13.97 -0.56
C ASP A 606 -20.58 -13.74 -1.96
N ASP A 607 -20.33 -14.82 -2.73
CA ASP A 607 -19.79 -14.80 -4.10
C ASP A 607 -18.47 -14.06 -4.32
N VAL A 608 -17.74 -13.71 -3.24
CA VAL A 608 -16.46 -13.04 -3.31
C VAL A 608 -15.42 -13.93 -3.99
N THR A 609 -14.62 -13.35 -4.87
CA THR A 609 -13.57 -14.07 -5.61
C THR A 609 -12.21 -13.41 -5.39
N MET A 610 -11.21 -14.18 -4.93
CA MET A 610 -9.82 -13.74 -4.72
C MET A 610 -8.88 -14.41 -5.72
N TYR A 611 -8.08 -13.61 -6.40
CA TYR A 611 -7.04 -14.01 -7.34
C TYR A 611 -5.66 -13.57 -6.83
N GLY A 612 -4.69 -14.48 -6.72
CA GLY A 612 -3.35 -14.14 -6.30
C GLY A 612 -3.32 -13.52 -4.89
N LEU A 613 -3.79 -14.25 -3.89
CA LEU A 613 -3.90 -13.81 -2.50
C LEU A 613 -2.69 -14.30 -1.69
N PHE A 614 -1.97 -13.35 -1.09
CA PHE A 614 -0.86 -13.60 -0.17
C PHE A 614 -1.22 -13.02 1.20
N VAL A 615 -1.16 -13.84 2.28
CA VAL A 615 -1.50 -13.40 3.64
C VAL A 615 -0.52 -14.00 4.63
N GLU A 616 0.27 -13.18 5.32
CA GLU A 616 1.46 -13.67 6.01
C GLU A 616 1.65 -13.07 7.39
N HIS A 617 2.09 -13.92 8.34
CA HIS A 617 2.59 -13.66 9.69
C HIS A 617 1.61 -13.09 10.70
N TYR A 618 0.29 -13.09 10.45
CA TYR A 618 -0.70 -12.66 11.44
C TYR A 618 -0.75 -13.60 12.64
N GLN A 619 -1.08 -13.07 13.80
CA GLN A 619 -0.97 -13.79 15.06
C GLN A 619 -2.11 -14.77 15.33
N LYS A 620 -3.25 -14.63 14.60
CA LYS A 620 -4.36 -15.58 14.63
C LYS A 620 -4.59 -16.17 13.23
N TYR A 621 -5.83 -16.34 12.80
CA TYR A 621 -6.11 -16.79 11.44
C TYR A 621 -5.60 -15.78 10.42
N GLN A 622 -4.88 -16.25 9.39
CA GLN A 622 -4.44 -15.35 8.34
C GLN A 622 -5.63 -14.90 7.48
N THR A 623 -6.51 -15.85 7.13
CA THR A 623 -7.74 -15.61 6.37
C THR A 623 -8.91 -16.29 7.05
N VAL A 624 -10.02 -15.55 7.24
CA VAL A 624 -11.31 -16.06 7.72
C VAL A 624 -12.36 -15.83 6.65
N TRP A 625 -13.08 -16.89 6.27
CA TRP A 625 -14.10 -16.84 5.23
C TRP A 625 -15.45 -17.26 5.81
N ASN A 626 -16.39 -16.31 5.90
CA ASN A 626 -17.74 -16.49 6.45
C ASN A 626 -18.82 -16.51 5.37
N GLY A 627 -18.57 -15.93 4.18
CA GLY A 627 -19.53 -15.86 3.07
C GLY A 627 -19.62 -17.15 2.29
N ASN A 628 -20.77 -17.39 1.65
CA ASN A 628 -21.01 -18.55 0.80
C ASN A 628 -20.52 -18.30 -0.64
N ARG A 629 -20.34 -19.40 -1.40
CA ARG A 629 -19.98 -19.41 -2.82
C ARG A 629 -18.67 -18.68 -3.13
N GLY A 630 -17.83 -18.47 -2.10
CA GLY A 630 -16.53 -17.85 -2.22
C GLY A 630 -15.57 -18.66 -3.09
N ARG A 631 -14.61 -17.97 -3.74
CA ARG A 631 -13.59 -18.60 -4.58
C ARG A 631 -12.22 -17.98 -4.32
N THR A 632 -11.20 -18.83 -4.21
CA THR A 632 -9.79 -18.40 -4.14
C THR A 632 -8.95 -19.14 -5.17
N TYR A 633 -8.29 -18.37 -6.04
CA TYR A 633 -7.33 -18.91 -7.02
C TYR A 633 -5.96 -18.39 -6.69
N PHE A 634 -5.08 -19.30 -6.30
CA PHE A 634 -3.77 -19.04 -5.74
C PHE A 634 -3.83 -18.42 -4.33
N TYR A 635 -3.31 -19.16 -3.38
CA TYR A 635 -3.11 -18.70 -2.01
C TYR A 635 -1.69 -19.02 -1.57
N GLN A 636 -0.95 -18.02 -1.08
CA GLN A 636 0.33 -18.21 -0.43
C GLN A 636 0.25 -17.65 0.99
N ASN A 637 0.77 -18.44 1.92
CA ASN A 637 0.77 -18.07 3.33
C ASN A 637 2.09 -18.46 3.99
N GLU A 638 2.58 -17.58 4.81
CA GLU A 638 3.57 -17.86 5.82
C GLU A 638 2.96 -17.65 7.20
N LEU A 639 2.99 -18.70 8.04
CA LEU A 639 2.55 -18.61 9.43
C LEU A 639 3.48 -17.65 10.20
N PRO A 640 3.04 -17.05 11.35
CA PRO A 640 3.91 -16.14 12.09
C PRO A 640 5.22 -16.84 12.49
N TYR A 641 6.36 -16.18 12.24
CA TYR A 641 7.70 -16.74 12.52
C TYR A 641 8.08 -16.62 13.98
N ASP A 642 7.46 -15.70 14.72
CA ASP A 642 7.88 -15.18 16.01
C ASP A 642 7.04 -15.56 17.25
N PRO A 643 6.21 -16.65 17.26
CA PRO A 643 5.62 -17.10 18.51
C PRO A 643 6.72 -17.40 19.54
N PRO A 644 6.67 -16.78 20.73
CA PRO A 644 7.74 -16.96 21.73
C PRO A 644 7.76 -18.36 22.34
N ASN A 645 6.65 -19.08 22.27
CA ASN A 645 6.46 -20.48 22.66
C ASN A 645 5.05 -20.94 22.25
N GLN A 646 4.78 -22.25 22.37
CA GLN A 646 3.45 -22.81 22.04
C GLN A 646 2.31 -22.20 22.87
N ALA A 647 2.53 -21.93 24.15
CA ALA A 647 1.49 -21.40 25.03
C ALA A 647 1.00 -19.99 24.63
N ALA A 648 1.87 -19.21 23.98
CA ALA A 648 1.54 -17.89 23.46
C ALA A 648 0.77 -17.94 22.13
N TRP A 649 0.73 -19.12 21.49
CA TRP A 649 0.07 -19.30 20.19
C TRP A 649 -0.85 -20.50 20.19
N MET A 650 -1.97 -20.36 20.93
CA MET A 650 -3.02 -21.35 21.09
C MET A 650 -4.37 -20.81 20.66
N ASN A 651 -5.18 -21.63 20.00
CA ASN A 651 -6.60 -21.39 19.71
C ASN A 651 -7.44 -22.31 20.60
N GLY A 652 -7.74 -21.87 21.81
CA GLY A 652 -8.33 -22.72 22.85
C GLY A 652 -7.40 -23.90 23.17
N ALA A 653 -7.86 -25.12 22.92
CA ALA A 653 -7.07 -26.34 23.10
C ALA A 653 -6.23 -26.71 21.85
N THR A 654 -6.45 -26.03 20.71
CA THR A 654 -5.75 -26.31 19.44
C THR A 654 -4.42 -25.54 19.38
N ARG A 655 -3.35 -26.22 18.94
CA ARG A 655 -2.04 -25.58 18.76
C ARG A 655 -2.02 -24.71 17.50
N GLY A 656 -1.83 -23.40 17.69
CA GLY A 656 -1.80 -22.40 16.62
C GLY A 656 -3.16 -22.14 15.98
N TYR A 657 -3.13 -21.35 14.93
CA TYR A 657 -4.28 -20.97 14.11
C TYR A 657 -4.01 -21.42 12.67
N ALA A 658 -5.06 -21.87 11.98
CA ALA A 658 -4.94 -22.22 10.58
C ALA A 658 -4.65 -20.98 9.71
N ALA A 659 -3.93 -21.19 8.61
CA ALA A 659 -3.69 -20.15 7.60
C ALA A 659 -4.99 -19.69 6.94
N TYR A 660 -5.91 -20.61 6.69
CA TYR A 660 -7.18 -20.34 6.03
C TYR A 660 -8.31 -21.07 6.76
N LYS A 661 -9.24 -20.30 7.31
CA LYS A 661 -10.44 -20.82 7.98
C LYS A 661 -11.67 -20.50 7.14
N VAL A 662 -12.41 -21.53 6.74
CA VAL A 662 -13.78 -21.41 6.25
C VAL A 662 -14.71 -21.69 7.43
N ALA A 663 -15.66 -20.80 7.71
CA ALA A 663 -16.58 -20.94 8.83
C ALA A 663 -17.50 -22.16 8.67
N ASP A 664 -17.90 -22.77 9.79
CA ASP A 664 -18.72 -23.99 9.78
C ASP A 664 -20.12 -23.78 9.20
N SER A 665 -20.59 -22.53 9.13
CA SER A 665 -21.84 -22.12 8.49
C SER A 665 -21.78 -22.11 6.95
N VAL A 666 -20.58 -22.10 6.35
CA VAL A 666 -20.41 -22.02 4.91
C VAL A 666 -20.71 -23.36 4.26
N THR A 667 -21.61 -23.35 3.31
CA THR A 667 -22.08 -24.54 2.62
C THR A 667 -21.47 -24.74 1.24
N SER A 668 -20.82 -23.72 0.67
CA SER A 668 -20.13 -23.77 -0.61
C SER A 668 -18.93 -22.82 -0.64
N HIS A 669 -17.76 -23.35 -0.96
CA HIS A 669 -16.52 -22.61 -1.16
C HIS A 669 -15.54 -23.40 -2.00
N GLN A 670 -14.75 -22.73 -2.84
CA GLN A 670 -13.79 -23.41 -3.70
C GLN A 670 -12.43 -22.70 -3.69
N ALA A 671 -11.35 -23.46 -3.57
CA ALA A 671 -9.98 -22.91 -3.57
C ALA A 671 -9.02 -23.80 -4.37
N TRP A 672 -8.11 -23.16 -5.12
CA TRP A 672 -7.11 -23.85 -5.96
C TRP A 672 -5.74 -23.28 -5.74
N GLY A 673 -4.72 -24.16 -5.72
CA GLY A 673 -3.32 -23.75 -5.73
C GLY A 673 -2.87 -23.10 -4.46
N LEU A 674 -3.08 -23.75 -3.31
CA LEU A 674 -2.79 -23.19 -1.98
C LEU A 674 -1.44 -23.68 -1.46
N GLY A 675 -0.66 -22.76 -0.86
CA GLY A 675 0.55 -23.05 -0.09
C GLY A 675 0.48 -22.43 1.30
N SER A 676 0.99 -23.18 2.29
CA SER A 676 1.14 -22.67 3.66
C SER A 676 2.47 -23.14 4.25
N TYR A 677 3.24 -22.19 4.78
CA TYR A 677 4.61 -22.40 5.20
C TYR A 677 4.81 -22.09 6.67
N ALA A 678 5.63 -22.90 7.34
CA ALA A 678 6.06 -22.66 8.72
C ALA A 678 7.56 -22.41 8.77
N TYR A 679 7.97 -21.41 9.55
CA TYR A 679 9.36 -21.14 9.93
C TYR A 679 9.39 -20.53 11.35
N PHE A 680 9.13 -21.35 12.37
CA PHE A 680 9.07 -20.87 13.76
C PHE A 680 10.48 -20.67 14.32
N ASN A 681 11.14 -19.58 13.90
CA ASN A 681 12.57 -19.37 14.16
C ASN A 681 12.88 -18.89 15.59
N VAL A 682 11.89 -18.39 16.33
CA VAL A 682 12.04 -18.00 17.75
C VAL A 682 11.96 -19.21 18.67
N ASP A 683 11.01 -20.11 18.43
CA ASP A 683 10.88 -21.38 19.12
C ASP A 683 10.53 -22.50 18.11
N PRO A 684 11.53 -23.24 17.61
CA PRO A 684 11.31 -24.31 16.63
C PRO A 684 10.44 -25.48 17.13
N SER A 685 10.14 -25.56 18.42
CA SER A 685 9.25 -26.58 19.00
C SER A 685 7.77 -26.26 18.80
N VAL A 686 7.42 -25.05 18.35
CA VAL A 686 6.05 -24.65 18.05
C VAL A 686 5.46 -25.51 16.94
N VAL A 687 4.20 -25.85 17.12
CA VAL A 687 3.44 -26.70 16.20
C VAL A 687 2.15 -25.99 15.79
N ALA A 688 1.89 -25.91 14.50
CA ALA A 688 0.58 -25.62 13.94
C ALA A 688 -0.20 -26.93 13.77
N GLU A 689 -1.40 -27.03 14.33
CA GLU A 689 -2.17 -28.27 14.22
C GLU A 689 -2.58 -28.56 12.78
N ARG A 690 -2.92 -27.52 12.01
CA ARG A 690 -3.28 -27.61 10.58
C ARG A 690 -3.10 -26.28 9.86
N SER A 691 -2.89 -26.35 8.54
CA SER A 691 -2.83 -25.14 7.69
C SER A 691 -4.20 -24.66 7.26
N PHE A 692 -5.11 -25.60 6.93
CA PHE A 692 -6.45 -25.26 6.43
C PHE A 692 -7.52 -25.88 7.32
N GLU A 693 -8.53 -25.09 7.65
CA GLU A 693 -9.63 -25.51 8.52
C GLU A 693 -10.95 -25.16 7.84
N VAL A 694 -11.74 -26.20 7.48
CA VAL A 694 -12.95 -26.05 6.68
C VAL A 694 -14.07 -26.97 7.19
N PRO A 695 -15.36 -26.64 6.94
CA PRO A 695 -16.45 -27.53 7.28
C PRO A 695 -16.38 -28.84 6.47
N ASN A 696 -16.86 -29.91 7.05
CA ASN A 696 -16.99 -31.19 6.35
C ASN A 696 -18.22 -31.18 5.42
N ASN A 697 -18.08 -30.54 4.26
CA ASN A 697 -19.12 -30.36 3.28
C ASN A 697 -18.55 -30.63 1.87
N PRO A 698 -19.16 -31.48 1.03
CA PRO A 698 -18.64 -31.82 -0.30
C PRO A 698 -18.56 -30.65 -1.28
N ASN A 699 -19.30 -29.55 -1.01
CA ASN A 699 -19.26 -28.33 -1.83
C ASN A 699 -18.20 -27.32 -1.34
N VAL A 700 -17.51 -27.60 -0.23
CA VAL A 700 -16.35 -26.83 0.24
C VAL A 700 -15.08 -27.56 -0.17
N ARG A 701 -14.57 -27.23 -1.36
CA ARG A 701 -13.51 -28.00 -2.02
C ARG A 701 -12.20 -27.22 -2.14
N PHE A 702 -11.12 -27.88 -1.75
CA PHE A 702 -9.75 -27.40 -1.88
C PHE A 702 -8.97 -28.29 -2.84
N THR A 703 -8.25 -27.70 -3.80
CA THR A 703 -7.57 -28.41 -4.87
C THR A 703 -6.12 -27.97 -4.97
N ASN A 704 -5.19 -28.93 -5.04
CA ASN A 704 -3.74 -28.74 -5.21
C ASN A 704 -3.14 -27.88 -4.09
N MET A 705 -3.00 -28.49 -2.93
CA MET A 705 -2.44 -27.87 -1.72
C MET A 705 -1.02 -28.35 -1.45
N VAL A 706 -0.20 -27.46 -0.90
CA VAL A 706 1.14 -27.77 -0.39
C VAL A 706 1.34 -27.19 1.00
N THR A 707 1.98 -27.94 1.89
CA THR A 707 2.50 -27.40 3.16
C THR A 707 4.00 -27.61 3.21
N VAL A 708 4.72 -26.65 3.81
CA VAL A 708 6.18 -26.66 3.87
C VAL A 708 6.64 -26.25 5.26
N SER A 709 7.61 -27.00 5.81
CA SER A 709 8.45 -26.57 6.92
C SER A 709 9.74 -26.02 6.33
N LEU A 710 9.87 -24.68 6.26
CA LEU A 710 11.01 -24.01 5.64
C LEU A 710 12.30 -24.35 6.40
N GLY A 711 13.26 -24.95 5.69
CA GLY A 711 14.49 -25.43 6.31
C GLY A 711 14.29 -26.49 7.40
N GLY A 712 13.08 -27.05 7.55
CA GLY A 712 12.73 -28.00 8.61
C GLY A 712 12.51 -27.33 9.98
N VAL A 713 12.27 -26.02 10.01
CA VAL A 713 12.11 -25.26 11.26
C VAL A 713 10.62 -25.07 11.57
N GLY A 714 10.17 -25.72 12.65
CA GLY A 714 8.76 -25.76 13.05
C GLY A 714 7.98 -26.92 12.41
N THR A 715 6.75 -27.13 12.87
CA THR A 715 5.91 -28.26 12.46
C THR A 715 4.52 -27.81 12.08
N ILE A 716 4.00 -28.36 10.98
CA ILE A 716 2.57 -28.38 10.65
C ILE A 716 2.11 -29.82 10.68
N ASN A 717 1.21 -30.19 11.61
CA ASN A 717 0.79 -31.57 11.80
C ASN A 717 -0.09 -32.10 10.67
N ARG A 718 -1.03 -31.32 10.18
CA ARG A 718 -1.95 -31.71 9.13
C ARG A 718 -2.09 -30.60 8.09
N MET A 719 -2.35 -30.96 6.86
CA MET A 719 -2.57 -29.97 5.80
C MET A 719 -3.93 -29.32 5.94
N ILE A 720 -5.01 -30.11 5.96
CA ILE A 720 -6.38 -29.63 6.05
C ILE A 720 -7.18 -30.50 7.02
N ASN A 721 -7.81 -29.89 8.00
CA ASN A 721 -8.53 -30.56 9.08
C ASN A 721 -7.64 -31.66 9.71
N ASN A 722 -8.05 -32.93 9.59
CA ASN A 722 -7.25 -34.08 10.07
C ASN A 722 -6.57 -34.86 8.94
N THR A 723 -6.46 -34.27 7.75
CA THR A 723 -5.97 -34.91 6.51
C THR A 723 -4.63 -34.32 6.08
N GLY A 724 -3.82 -35.13 5.41
CA GLY A 724 -2.51 -34.76 4.88
C GLY A 724 -1.37 -35.08 5.84
N ASN A 725 -0.16 -35.17 5.28
CA ASN A 725 1.04 -35.55 6.01
C ASN A 725 1.60 -34.40 6.84
N THR A 726 2.26 -34.74 7.95
CA THR A 726 3.02 -33.80 8.76
C THR A 726 4.24 -33.29 7.98
N VAL A 727 4.51 -31.97 8.09
CA VAL A 727 5.78 -31.38 7.66
C VAL A 727 6.57 -30.88 8.87
N ASN A 728 7.88 -31.18 8.88
CA ASN A 728 8.83 -30.85 9.94
C ASN A 728 10.27 -31.03 9.42
N SER A 729 11.25 -31.15 10.32
CA SER A 729 12.66 -31.37 9.94
C SER A 729 12.91 -32.68 9.19
N ALA A 730 12.10 -33.73 9.41
CA ALA A 730 12.24 -35.02 8.74
C ALA A 730 11.55 -35.10 7.37
N ASN A 731 10.45 -34.35 7.21
CA ASN A 731 9.68 -34.26 5.97
C ASN A 731 9.29 -32.82 5.73
N GLN A 732 10.02 -32.09 4.90
CA GLN A 732 9.87 -30.65 4.78
C GLN A 732 8.71 -30.23 3.87
N VAL A 733 8.20 -31.10 2.97
CA VAL A 733 7.17 -30.76 2.01
C VAL A 733 6.12 -31.86 1.94
N ALA A 734 4.86 -31.49 1.94
CA ALA A 734 3.74 -32.40 1.73
C ALA A 734 2.73 -31.81 0.74
N TYR A 735 2.11 -32.68 -0.05
CA TYR A 735 1.13 -32.31 -1.06
C TYR A 735 -0.19 -33.07 -0.84
N LEU A 736 -1.29 -32.43 -1.25
CA LEU A 736 -2.63 -33.03 -1.31
C LEU A 736 -3.38 -32.47 -2.51
N THR A 737 -3.86 -33.37 -3.39
CA THR A 737 -4.48 -32.96 -4.65
C THR A 737 -5.89 -32.41 -4.46
N THR A 738 -6.69 -32.99 -3.54
CA THR A 738 -8.06 -32.57 -3.32
C THR A 738 -8.54 -32.85 -1.90
N TYR A 739 -9.45 -32.02 -1.43
CA TYR A 739 -10.20 -32.19 -0.19
C TYR A 739 -11.60 -31.57 -0.35
N PRO A 740 -12.65 -32.19 0.14
CA PRO A 740 -12.84 -33.61 0.40
C PRO A 740 -12.81 -34.42 -0.88
#